data_bb9af92c049d90254ebd18e5897300e0
#
_entry.id   bb9af92c049d90254ebd18e5897300e0
#
_cell.length_a   1.000
_cell.length_b   1.000
_cell.length_c   1.000
_cell.angle_alpha   90.00
_cell.angle_beta   90.00
_cell.angle_gamma   90.00
#
_symmetry.space_group_name_H-M   'P 1'
#
loop_
_entity.id
_entity.type
_entity.pdbx_description
1 polymer ?
#
loop_
_entity_poly.entity_id
_entity_poly.type
_entity_poly.pdbx_seq_one_letter_code
_entity_poly.pdbx_strand_id
1 'polypeptide(L)'
;MNLNSKACSLFAAMTMVAVACLADADDWRFSVEADDAAVVSCAVGGEWSDLMASNVVVSVGSDGVMTPVQWCLDKTGETPELVFRADGRRDFALVPQGLHVGNVAGNTVSCIETNGEIVIRNGFYELRHRTSGRGSFPERIFFTQSGQRDDGVFFNDRLVMSNEKGGMEESLVRLAASSARVAFCSPLRVVVAVKVKLTGVCISYRYIYTAGSPTVRVEMRYEQGDVANWREVHSLHLSWHRSSPRYTRYLTGGMSGPKPFRDMGDKGGMITGGWIAFSDGTNAVGVSSEWPTAWDASSEYMYYIVAARAGWNTRKLSRDARMYFGPDKGKGIGKCLGAGPKVLVYRNGRRWVAGEPLLAPASAIILEGRGIRIAFDAAENGFGCLGIENRLDTTHPVAFGGGAVGGGGFWSATFWRNGKPGSAVSLNNLSSCTSRRVERDGDSLRFSWLGLSLGNETGTVDVVATVTLTGDHDAAEWRLAVRNRSAEWGLSDTEYPVLQHFVRPGMATALVPDGNWGGRIVEDVEHGFYREYPGGDAASVQTFAYMLGDVGLQITARDGKAQEKVFNTTDQKARIWYRCPDSGKPGAANAPDFAVETAVFKGDWWTAAKRYREWALRQKWARKGPLATRKDFCRRLGDVGLWLQIWNPPGEVTNAVAKALAALPDIPLGVHWYVWHQIPFDHSYPEYRPEKQGVREAMEWMKRHGVLVMPYINARLWDTALPSFDGARSFACKKPDGNIYVEKSACARNMAPMCPATVFWQQTIGDICAWLVDDLGANALYLDQVAQTGPGACHDPSHGHSLGGGAWWTEGYRNMITPIRRHAAEKGVAITAEGSSEPFMDSLDAFLAWNERAPNDVPLLPAVYSGRTVYFSSPQDRRDSLDAFCAVQGRDFLWGCQLGWYWGSDHFFDSRNTDRISFVTALCRERIARKDFLVYGELLGEVSVTSGAPQMDLALNRIRTKNVVRCRMPSVRGTVWKDAQGKNLLACLVNVSSSERTVTWNWAHLRNSPYPFPM
;
A
#
# COMPACT_ATOMS: atom_id res chain seq x y z
N MET A 1 -10.19 -46.41 48.59
CA MET A 1 -9.23 -45.41 48.50
C MET A 1 -8.66 -45.38 47.08
N ASN A 2 -9.42 -44.94 46.19
CA ASN A 2 -9.00 -44.59 44.80
C ASN A 2 -10.28 -44.10 44.10
N LEU A 3 -10.58 -42.83 44.26
CA LEU A 3 -11.77 -42.20 43.66
C LEU A 3 -11.43 -40.86 42.96
N ASN A 4 -10.15 -40.63 42.58
CA ASN A 4 -9.76 -39.39 41.96
C ASN A 4 -9.18 -39.50 40.54
N SER A 5 -9.14 -40.70 39.96
CA SER A 5 -8.61 -40.86 38.58
C SER A 5 -9.69 -40.89 37.47
N LYS A 6 -10.96 -41.04 37.82
CA LYS A 6 -12.06 -41.08 36.84
C LYS A 6 -12.66 -39.66 36.55
N ALA A 7 -12.53 -38.72 37.52
CA ALA A 7 -13.00 -37.36 37.32
C ALA A 7 -12.08 -36.53 36.39
N CYS A 8 -10.76 -36.76 36.47
CA CYS A 8 -9.81 -36.08 35.56
C CYS A 8 -9.94 -36.63 34.11
N SER A 9 -10.23 -37.92 33.92
CA SER A 9 -10.41 -38.49 32.58
C SER A 9 -11.73 -38.05 31.90
N LEU A 10 -12.76 -37.76 32.68
CA LEU A 10 -14.03 -37.23 32.15
C LEU A 10 -13.91 -35.74 31.77
N PHE A 11 -13.13 -34.99 32.55
CA PHE A 11 -12.89 -33.56 32.24
C PHE A 11 -11.96 -33.41 31.01
N ALA A 12 -10.95 -34.25 30.87
CA ALA A 12 -10.08 -34.28 29.70
C ALA A 12 -10.86 -34.81 28.46
N ALA A 13 -11.76 -35.74 28.62
CA ALA A 13 -12.61 -36.24 27.53
C ALA A 13 -13.69 -35.22 27.11
N MET A 14 -14.26 -34.45 28.04
CA MET A 14 -15.18 -33.36 27.73
C MET A 14 -14.47 -32.20 27.03
N THR A 15 -13.24 -31.87 27.42
CA THR A 15 -12.43 -30.85 26.76
C THR A 15 -11.97 -31.29 25.36
N MET A 16 -11.64 -32.56 25.16
CA MET A 16 -11.34 -33.13 23.85
C MET A 16 -12.58 -33.26 22.95
N VAL A 17 -13.77 -33.57 23.49
CA VAL A 17 -15.01 -33.61 22.70
C VAL A 17 -15.45 -32.23 22.26
N ALA A 18 -15.26 -31.20 23.09
CA ALA A 18 -15.51 -29.79 22.69
C ALA A 18 -14.53 -29.30 21.59
N VAL A 19 -13.26 -29.72 21.60
CA VAL A 19 -12.30 -29.44 20.54
C VAL A 19 -12.54 -30.28 19.27
N ALA A 20 -13.04 -31.50 19.39
CA ALA A 20 -13.36 -32.32 18.22
C ALA A 20 -14.68 -31.93 17.51
N CYS A 21 -15.65 -31.33 18.22
CA CYS A 21 -16.85 -30.74 17.61
C CYS A 21 -16.63 -29.41 16.94
N LEU A 22 -15.49 -28.74 17.19
CA LEU A 22 -15.11 -27.49 16.52
C LEU A 22 -14.42 -27.74 15.16
N ALA A 23 -14.14 -28.96 14.75
CA ALA A 23 -13.44 -29.27 13.52
C ALA A 23 -14.30 -29.11 12.24
N ASP A 24 -15.64 -29.03 12.36
CA ASP A 24 -16.57 -28.83 11.23
C ASP A 24 -17.28 -27.45 11.24
N ALA A 25 -17.10 -26.65 12.25
CA ALA A 25 -17.60 -25.28 12.29
C ALA A 25 -16.50 -24.30 11.83
N ASP A 26 -16.87 -23.30 11.03
CA ASP A 26 -15.96 -22.20 10.66
C ASP A 26 -15.30 -21.59 11.91
N ASP A 27 -13.96 -21.56 11.96
CA ASP A 27 -13.20 -20.95 13.06
C ASP A 27 -13.14 -19.44 12.86
N TRP A 28 -14.02 -18.71 13.54
CA TRP A 28 -14.06 -17.27 13.55
C TRP A 28 -13.25 -16.70 14.70
N ARG A 29 -12.23 -15.91 14.39
CA ARG A 29 -11.34 -15.25 15.33
C ARG A 29 -11.32 -13.75 15.11
N PHE A 30 -11.10 -12.98 16.18
CA PHE A 30 -10.95 -11.54 16.13
C PHE A 30 -9.66 -11.16 16.85
N SER A 31 -8.89 -10.27 16.25
CA SER A 31 -7.74 -9.65 16.90
C SER A 31 -7.97 -8.15 17.02
N VAL A 32 -7.80 -7.59 18.23
CA VAL A 32 -7.99 -6.17 18.52
C VAL A 32 -6.64 -5.49 18.66
N GLU A 33 -6.39 -4.52 17.80
CA GLU A 33 -5.15 -3.73 17.80
C GLU A 33 -5.29 -2.44 18.62
N ALA A 34 -5.64 -2.59 19.91
CA ALA A 34 -5.62 -1.47 20.86
C ALA A 34 -5.47 -1.97 22.30
N ASP A 35 -4.61 -1.31 23.05
CA ASP A 35 -4.24 -1.74 24.40
C ASP A 35 -5.25 -1.30 25.48
N ASP A 36 -6.13 -0.32 25.20
CA ASP A 36 -6.99 0.33 26.18
C ASP A 36 -8.45 0.52 25.75
N ALA A 37 -8.85 -0.12 24.64
CA ALA A 37 -10.23 0.00 24.17
C ALA A 37 -11.22 -0.78 25.03
N ALA A 38 -12.23 -0.09 25.59
CA ALA A 38 -13.27 -0.73 26.36
C ALA A 38 -14.31 -1.48 25.50
N VAL A 39 -14.70 -0.87 24.36
CA VAL A 39 -15.66 -1.42 23.39
C VAL A 39 -15.14 -1.20 21.98
N VAL A 40 -15.24 -2.24 21.17
CA VAL A 40 -14.77 -2.26 19.78
C VAL A 40 -15.90 -2.67 18.84
N SER A 41 -15.74 -2.37 17.55
CA SER A 41 -16.66 -2.86 16.52
C SER A 41 -15.93 -3.25 15.24
N CYS A 42 -16.51 -4.18 14.49
CA CYS A 42 -16.08 -4.55 13.16
C CYS A 42 -17.27 -4.69 12.21
N ALA A 43 -17.06 -4.34 10.95
CA ALA A 43 -18.04 -4.56 9.89
C ALA A 43 -18.20 -6.06 9.65
N VAL A 44 -19.45 -6.52 9.47
CA VAL A 44 -19.82 -7.91 9.23
C VAL A 44 -20.86 -8.00 8.11
N GLY A 45 -20.99 -9.16 7.46
CA GLY A 45 -21.98 -9.35 6.39
C GLY A 45 -23.41 -9.56 6.91
N GLY A 46 -24.38 -9.57 6.00
CA GLY A 46 -25.80 -9.82 6.32
C GLY A 46 -26.05 -11.19 6.94
N GLU A 47 -25.27 -12.19 6.59
CA GLU A 47 -25.30 -13.58 7.11
C GLU A 47 -25.00 -13.68 8.62
N TRP A 48 -24.37 -12.65 9.18
CA TRP A 48 -24.03 -12.62 10.61
C TRP A 48 -25.25 -12.56 11.53
N SER A 49 -26.44 -12.25 11.02
CA SER A 49 -27.67 -12.33 11.78
C SER A 49 -27.97 -13.74 12.24
N ASP A 50 -27.82 -14.70 11.32
CA ASP A 50 -28.08 -16.11 11.61
C ASP A 50 -26.90 -16.71 12.39
N LEU A 51 -25.66 -16.33 12.06
CA LEU A 51 -24.47 -16.74 12.79
C LEU A 51 -24.54 -16.33 14.26
N MET A 52 -24.92 -15.08 14.58
CA MET A 52 -25.01 -14.59 15.96
C MET A 52 -26.27 -15.09 16.69
N ALA A 53 -27.24 -15.65 16.00
CA ALA A 53 -28.39 -16.30 16.66
C ALA A 53 -27.99 -17.60 17.40
N SER A 54 -26.92 -18.25 16.96
CA SER A 54 -26.43 -19.52 17.53
C SER A 54 -25.07 -19.45 18.20
N ASN A 55 -24.37 -18.29 18.16
CA ASN A 55 -23.02 -18.12 18.67
C ASN A 55 -22.92 -16.94 19.65
N VAL A 56 -21.87 -16.95 20.45
CA VAL A 56 -21.49 -15.84 21.37
C VAL A 56 -20.03 -15.46 21.17
N VAL A 57 -19.69 -14.19 21.44
CA VAL A 57 -18.31 -13.71 21.45
C VAL A 57 -17.63 -14.08 22.77
N VAL A 58 -16.46 -14.67 22.71
CA VAL A 58 -15.61 -14.97 23.87
C VAL A 58 -14.24 -14.33 23.70
N SER A 59 -13.62 -13.91 24.79
CA SER A 59 -12.18 -13.56 24.80
C SER A 59 -11.36 -14.82 25.00
N VAL A 60 -10.20 -14.92 24.32
CA VAL A 60 -9.28 -16.06 24.41
C VAL A 60 -8.04 -15.63 25.19
N GLY A 61 -7.80 -16.23 26.34
CA GLY A 61 -6.60 -15.99 27.14
C GLY A 61 -5.36 -16.66 26.53
N SER A 62 -4.17 -16.20 26.96
CA SER A 62 -2.89 -16.80 26.53
C SER A 62 -2.73 -18.28 26.95
N ASP A 63 -3.49 -18.70 27.95
CA ASP A 63 -3.61 -20.09 28.44
C ASP A 63 -4.69 -20.91 27.71
N GLY A 64 -5.37 -20.30 26.73
CA GLY A 64 -6.46 -20.92 25.97
C GLY A 64 -7.83 -20.87 26.67
N VAL A 65 -7.93 -20.23 27.85
CA VAL A 65 -9.20 -20.08 28.56
C VAL A 65 -10.12 -19.11 27.81
N MET A 66 -11.37 -19.52 27.55
CA MET A 66 -12.40 -18.73 26.86
C MET A 66 -13.37 -18.12 27.84
N THR A 67 -13.55 -16.81 27.80
CA THR A 67 -14.45 -16.06 28.68
C THR A 67 -15.47 -15.28 27.85
N PRO A 68 -16.80 -15.51 28.01
CA PRO A 68 -17.84 -14.75 27.31
C PRO A 68 -17.74 -13.24 27.55
N VAL A 69 -18.03 -12.43 26.52
CA VAL A 69 -18.06 -10.97 26.61
C VAL A 69 -19.40 -10.42 26.11
N GLN A 70 -19.74 -9.23 26.60
CA GLN A 70 -20.97 -8.54 26.16
C GLN A 70 -20.83 -8.09 24.70
N TRP A 71 -21.85 -8.32 23.90
CA TRP A 71 -21.88 -7.97 22.48
C TRP A 71 -23.26 -7.51 21.99
N CYS A 72 -23.33 -6.85 20.84
CA CYS A 72 -24.57 -6.57 20.10
C CYS A 72 -24.27 -6.47 18.59
N LEU A 73 -25.29 -6.64 17.74
CA LEU A 73 -25.21 -6.49 16.29
C LEU A 73 -26.01 -5.25 15.86
N ASP A 74 -25.29 -4.21 15.38
CA ASP A 74 -25.87 -2.99 14.83
C ASP A 74 -26.12 -3.16 13.32
N LYS A 75 -27.38 -3.21 12.90
CA LYS A 75 -27.82 -3.34 11.51
C LYS A 75 -28.31 -2.03 10.88
N THR A 76 -28.09 -0.89 11.51
CA THR A 76 -28.66 0.40 11.08
C THR A 76 -27.78 1.11 10.04
N GLY A 77 -26.54 0.67 9.81
CA GLY A 77 -25.63 1.16 8.80
C GLY A 77 -25.82 0.54 7.42
N GLU A 78 -25.05 1.00 6.44
CA GLU A 78 -24.94 0.36 5.12
C GLU A 78 -24.40 -1.06 5.26
N THR A 79 -23.47 -1.26 6.17
CA THR A 79 -22.92 -2.57 6.55
C THR A 79 -23.21 -2.84 8.01
N PRO A 80 -23.74 -4.02 8.39
CA PRO A 80 -23.91 -4.40 9.81
C PRO A 80 -22.57 -4.41 10.56
N GLU A 81 -22.58 -4.02 11.82
CA GLU A 81 -21.40 -4.03 12.68
C GLU A 81 -21.63 -4.90 13.92
N LEU A 82 -20.71 -5.85 14.16
CA LEU A 82 -20.61 -6.54 15.44
C LEU A 82 -19.88 -5.63 16.44
N VAL A 83 -20.50 -5.37 17.57
CA VAL A 83 -19.97 -4.52 18.65
C VAL A 83 -19.79 -5.38 19.88
N PHE A 84 -18.60 -5.38 20.48
CA PHE A 84 -18.34 -6.19 21.67
C PHE A 84 -17.39 -5.50 22.65
N ARG A 85 -17.42 -5.95 23.90
CA ARG A 85 -16.57 -5.43 24.97
C ARG A 85 -15.20 -6.09 24.93
N ALA A 86 -14.17 -5.29 24.75
CA ALA A 86 -12.77 -5.76 24.73
C ALA A 86 -12.04 -5.58 26.06
N ASP A 87 -12.22 -4.44 26.74
CA ASP A 87 -11.60 -4.09 28.02
C ASP A 87 -10.09 -4.41 28.08
N GLY A 88 -9.34 -3.99 27.04
CA GLY A 88 -7.89 -4.22 26.89
C GLY A 88 -7.48 -5.63 26.46
N ARG A 89 -8.41 -6.55 26.24
CA ARG A 89 -8.12 -7.89 25.70
C ARG A 89 -7.94 -7.81 24.19
N ARG A 90 -7.13 -8.73 23.62
CA ARG A 90 -6.73 -8.67 22.20
C ARG A 90 -7.33 -9.76 21.33
N ASP A 91 -7.52 -10.96 21.86
CA ASP A 91 -7.92 -12.13 21.07
C ASP A 91 -9.32 -12.60 21.45
N PHE A 92 -10.17 -12.82 20.47
CA PHE A 92 -11.56 -13.23 20.62
C PHE A 92 -11.93 -14.29 19.61
N ALA A 93 -13.00 -15.05 19.90
CA ALA A 93 -13.56 -16.05 19.00
C ALA A 93 -15.09 -16.07 19.06
N LEU A 94 -15.75 -16.63 18.03
CA LEU A 94 -17.13 -17.07 18.11
C LEU A 94 -17.18 -18.52 18.57
N VAL A 95 -18.06 -18.80 19.51
CA VAL A 95 -18.34 -20.16 19.98
C VAL A 95 -19.85 -20.40 20.07
N PRO A 96 -20.33 -21.63 19.88
CA PRO A 96 -21.75 -21.96 19.99
C PRO A 96 -22.35 -21.58 21.36
N GLN A 97 -23.63 -21.16 21.36
CA GLN A 97 -24.37 -20.84 22.58
C GLN A 97 -24.54 -22.10 23.45
N GLY A 98 -23.78 -22.23 24.47
CA GLY A 98 -23.80 -23.35 25.45
C GLY A 98 -22.99 -22.98 26.69
N LEU A 99 -22.23 -21.91 26.60
CA LEU A 99 -21.48 -21.31 27.72
C LEU A 99 -22.38 -20.25 28.40
N HIS A 100 -22.70 -20.43 29.69
CA HIS A 100 -23.45 -19.44 30.43
C HIS A 100 -22.74 -18.08 30.43
N VAL A 101 -23.40 -17.06 29.89
CA VAL A 101 -22.89 -15.67 29.88
C VAL A 101 -23.29 -15.06 31.23
N GLY A 102 -22.32 -14.81 32.09
CA GLY A 102 -22.51 -13.96 33.27
C GLY A 102 -22.74 -12.48 32.86
N ASN A 103 -23.57 -11.75 33.62
CA ASN A 103 -23.70 -10.30 33.45
C ASN A 103 -22.36 -9.63 33.76
N VAL A 104 -21.72 -9.08 32.75
CA VAL A 104 -20.47 -8.33 32.89
C VAL A 104 -20.80 -6.86 33.15
N ALA A 105 -20.52 -6.38 34.37
CA ALA A 105 -20.62 -4.96 34.74
C ALA A 105 -19.52 -4.16 34.00
N GLY A 106 -19.86 -2.96 33.49
CA GLY A 106 -18.90 -2.07 32.85
C GLY A 106 -19.55 -0.77 32.37
N ASN A 107 -18.76 0.14 31.79
CA ASN A 107 -19.24 1.41 31.25
C ASN A 107 -20.32 1.16 30.20
N THR A 108 -21.44 1.89 30.27
CA THR A 108 -22.56 1.79 29.33
C THR A 108 -22.81 3.12 28.65
N VAL A 109 -23.51 3.08 27.50
CA VAL A 109 -24.14 4.24 26.89
C VAL A 109 -25.67 4.07 26.98
N SER A 110 -26.37 5.13 27.27
CA SER A 110 -27.83 5.10 27.35
C SER A 110 -28.46 6.24 26.55
N CYS A 111 -29.70 6.05 26.13
CA CYS A 111 -30.53 7.09 25.54
C CYS A 111 -31.89 7.15 26.21
N ILE A 112 -32.43 8.37 26.32
CA ILE A 112 -33.75 8.64 26.83
C ILE A 112 -34.44 9.61 25.86
N GLU A 113 -35.62 9.28 25.35
CA GLU A 113 -36.47 10.20 24.58
C GLU A 113 -37.48 10.84 25.54
N THR A 114 -37.48 12.16 25.64
CA THR A 114 -38.37 12.92 26.52
C THR A 114 -38.55 14.34 26.00
N ASN A 115 -39.78 14.85 26.04
CA ASN A 115 -40.13 16.25 25.73
C ASN A 115 -39.54 16.76 24.39
N GLY A 116 -39.56 15.92 23.35
CA GLY A 116 -39.05 16.30 22.04
C GLY A 116 -37.50 16.33 21.94
N GLU A 117 -36.80 15.77 22.90
CA GLU A 117 -35.36 15.62 22.91
C GLU A 117 -34.95 14.15 23.06
N ILE A 118 -33.80 13.76 22.41
CA ILE A 118 -33.10 12.52 22.62
C ILE A 118 -31.83 12.84 23.44
N VAL A 119 -31.77 12.32 24.66
CA VAL A 119 -30.67 12.56 25.58
C VAL A 119 -29.76 11.34 25.59
N ILE A 120 -28.51 11.52 25.21
CA ILE A 120 -27.46 10.49 25.18
C ILE A 120 -26.51 10.70 26.34
N ARG A 121 -26.26 9.65 27.11
CA ARG A 121 -25.34 9.70 28.28
C ARG A 121 -24.32 8.57 28.21
N ASN A 122 -23.07 8.92 28.48
CA ASN A 122 -22.00 7.95 28.76
C ASN A 122 -21.05 8.49 29.85
N GLY A 123 -19.95 7.79 30.15
CA GLY A 123 -18.98 8.18 31.18
C GLY A 123 -18.23 9.49 30.92
N PHE A 124 -18.36 10.12 29.77
CA PHE A 124 -17.63 11.34 29.36
C PHE A 124 -18.53 12.53 29.14
N TYR A 125 -19.74 12.31 28.61
CA TYR A 125 -20.65 13.39 28.23
C TYR A 125 -22.14 13.01 28.32
N GLU A 126 -22.98 14.05 28.42
CA GLU A 126 -24.40 14.05 28.06
C GLU A 126 -24.58 15.00 26.88
N LEU A 127 -25.23 14.52 25.82
CA LEU A 127 -25.56 15.28 24.61
C LEU A 127 -27.05 15.18 24.33
N ARG A 128 -27.64 16.21 23.71
CA ARG A 128 -29.07 16.28 23.42
C ARG A 128 -29.35 16.61 21.98
N HIS A 129 -30.18 15.79 21.31
CA HIS A 129 -30.74 16.07 20.00
C HIS A 129 -32.21 16.45 20.12
N ARG A 130 -32.66 17.42 19.31
CA ARG A 130 -34.10 17.67 19.13
C ARG A 130 -34.68 16.66 18.18
N THR A 131 -35.88 16.11 18.47
CA THR A 131 -36.53 15.11 17.61
C THR A 131 -37.05 15.71 16.32
N SER A 132 -37.37 17.02 16.29
CA SER A 132 -37.88 17.71 15.11
C SER A 132 -37.60 19.22 15.18
N GLY A 133 -37.82 19.93 14.07
CA GLY A 133 -37.66 21.38 13.96
C GLY A 133 -36.47 21.78 13.14
N ARG A 134 -35.71 22.79 13.58
CA ARG A 134 -34.47 23.23 12.98
C ARG A 134 -33.31 22.76 13.84
N GLY A 135 -32.24 22.20 13.24
CA GLY A 135 -31.02 21.91 13.98
C GLY A 135 -31.12 20.67 14.89
N SER A 136 -31.63 19.53 14.41
CA SER A 136 -31.62 18.26 15.16
C SER A 136 -30.21 17.69 15.42
N PHE A 137 -29.21 18.56 15.51
CA PHE A 137 -27.83 18.24 15.85
C PHE A 137 -27.65 18.08 17.37
N PRO A 138 -26.55 17.45 17.84
CA PRO A 138 -26.28 17.38 19.27
C PRO A 138 -25.95 18.77 19.82
N GLU A 139 -26.84 19.29 20.66
CA GLU A 139 -26.71 20.57 21.34
C GLU A 139 -26.45 20.33 22.83
N ARG A 140 -25.93 21.35 23.57
CA ARG A 140 -25.72 21.36 25.02
C ARG A 140 -24.86 20.17 25.48
N ILE A 141 -23.58 20.40 25.58
CA ILE A 141 -22.64 19.42 26.06
C ILE A 141 -22.53 19.51 27.60
N PHE A 142 -22.78 18.42 28.29
CA PHE A 142 -22.45 18.28 29.68
C PHE A 142 -21.28 17.28 29.85
N PHE A 143 -20.16 17.74 30.35
CA PHE A 143 -18.99 16.90 30.63
C PHE A 143 -19.16 16.20 31.96
N THR A 144 -19.48 14.92 31.96
CA THR A 144 -19.86 14.17 33.16
C THR A 144 -18.74 14.07 34.19
N GLN A 145 -17.45 14.05 33.73
CA GLN A 145 -16.32 13.93 34.65
C GLN A 145 -15.98 15.23 35.39
N SER A 146 -16.16 16.37 34.77
CA SER A 146 -15.88 17.69 35.37
C SER A 146 -17.13 18.40 35.92
N GLY A 147 -18.32 17.92 35.61
CA GLY A 147 -19.60 18.56 35.97
C GLY A 147 -19.88 19.87 35.20
N GLN A 148 -19.05 20.21 34.18
CA GLN A 148 -19.16 21.47 33.46
C GLN A 148 -20.13 21.37 32.28
N ARG A 149 -20.74 22.50 31.89
CA ARG A 149 -21.61 22.59 30.73
C ARG A 149 -21.04 23.50 29.64
N ASP A 150 -21.30 23.16 28.39
CA ASP A 150 -21.12 24.02 27.22
C ASP A 150 -22.47 24.16 26.49
N ASP A 151 -23.17 25.22 26.81
CA ASP A 151 -24.45 25.60 26.15
C ASP A 151 -24.19 26.57 24.98
N GLY A 152 -22.95 26.95 24.71
CA GLY A 152 -22.54 27.92 23.69
C GLY A 152 -22.19 27.34 22.33
N VAL A 153 -22.04 26.02 22.23
CA VAL A 153 -21.73 25.36 20.96
C VAL A 153 -22.96 25.38 20.05
N PHE A 154 -22.74 25.68 18.77
CA PHE A 154 -23.77 25.52 17.75
C PHE A 154 -23.17 24.93 16.48
N PHE A 155 -23.91 24.07 15.81
CA PHE A 155 -23.53 23.49 14.54
C PHE A 155 -23.84 24.49 13.42
N ASN A 156 -22.84 24.76 12.59
CA ASN A 156 -22.90 25.74 11.50
C ASN A 156 -22.57 25.10 10.15
N ASP A 157 -22.96 23.86 9.97
CA ASP A 157 -22.84 23.15 8.71
C ASP A 157 -23.45 23.96 7.57
N ARG A 158 -22.78 24.03 6.41
CA ARG A 158 -23.22 24.84 5.27
C ARG A 158 -22.73 24.31 3.94
N LEU A 159 -23.48 24.66 2.91
CA LEU A 159 -23.12 24.49 1.51
C LEU A 159 -22.89 25.86 0.90
N VAL A 160 -21.78 26.05 0.21
CA VAL A 160 -21.36 27.33 -0.37
C VAL A 160 -21.19 27.17 -1.88
N MET A 161 -21.86 28.03 -2.65
CA MET A 161 -21.72 28.11 -4.11
C MET A 161 -21.34 29.52 -4.55
N SER A 162 -20.73 29.65 -5.74
CA SER A 162 -20.54 30.95 -6.38
C SER A 162 -21.83 31.33 -7.12
N ASN A 163 -22.30 32.55 -6.92
CA ASN A 163 -23.42 33.10 -7.70
C ASN A 163 -22.92 33.69 -9.04
N GLU A 164 -23.88 34.02 -9.93
CA GLU A 164 -23.59 34.56 -11.26
C GLU A 164 -22.80 35.89 -11.26
N LYS A 165 -22.78 36.62 -10.15
CA LYS A 165 -22.04 37.88 -9.97
C LYS A 165 -20.67 37.69 -9.31
N GLY A 166 -20.21 36.42 -9.13
CA GLY A 166 -18.95 36.11 -8.47
C GLY A 166 -18.98 36.20 -6.94
N GLY A 167 -20.13 36.50 -6.34
CA GLY A 167 -20.36 36.45 -4.90
C GLY A 167 -20.57 35.02 -4.40
N MET A 168 -20.58 34.83 -3.09
CA MET A 168 -20.85 33.54 -2.46
C MET A 168 -22.26 33.50 -1.90
N GLU A 169 -22.99 32.42 -2.16
CA GLU A 169 -24.25 32.07 -1.54
C GLU A 169 -24.08 30.92 -0.58
N GLU A 170 -24.61 31.07 0.63
CA GLU A 170 -24.51 30.06 1.68
C GLU A 170 -25.90 29.51 2.04
N SER A 171 -26.02 28.17 2.04
CA SER A 171 -27.16 27.45 2.58
C SER A 171 -26.82 26.87 3.95
N LEU A 172 -27.34 27.44 5.00
CA LEU A 172 -27.09 27.05 6.39
C LEU A 172 -27.92 25.83 6.76
N VAL A 173 -27.28 24.68 6.95
CA VAL A 173 -27.93 23.41 7.26
C VAL A 173 -28.73 23.48 8.59
N ARG A 174 -28.19 24.19 9.60
CA ARG A 174 -28.85 24.39 10.91
C ARG A 174 -30.22 25.11 10.86
N LEU A 175 -30.47 25.86 9.80
CA LEU A 175 -31.75 26.58 9.61
C LEU A 175 -32.78 25.74 8.84
N ALA A 176 -32.39 24.64 8.27
CA ALA A 176 -33.21 23.75 7.50
C ALA A 176 -34.13 22.88 8.41
N ALA A 177 -35.25 22.46 7.87
CA ALA A 177 -36.13 21.50 8.54
C ALA A 177 -35.40 20.17 8.74
N SER A 178 -35.42 19.66 9.96
CA SER A 178 -34.73 18.42 10.32
C SER A 178 -35.58 17.58 11.28
N SER A 179 -35.25 16.28 11.32
CA SER A 179 -35.79 15.31 12.25
C SER A 179 -34.71 14.37 12.74
N ALA A 180 -34.79 13.97 14.00
CA ALA A 180 -33.91 12.97 14.60
C ALA A 180 -34.74 11.85 15.23
N ARG A 181 -34.21 10.63 15.19
CA ARG A 181 -34.78 9.45 15.85
C ARG A 181 -33.69 8.54 16.36
N VAL A 182 -33.94 7.76 17.38
CA VAL A 182 -33.09 6.66 17.80
C VAL A 182 -33.24 5.53 16.77
N ALA A 183 -32.16 5.20 16.08
CA ALA A 183 -32.12 4.13 15.08
C ALA A 183 -31.72 2.80 15.71
N PHE A 184 -30.86 2.84 16.75
CA PHE A 184 -30.37 1.66 17.48
C PHE A 184 -30.05 2.05 18.92
N CYS A 185 -30.35 1.16 19.87
CA CYS A 185 -30.03 1.37 21.28
C CYS A 185 -29.67 0.05 21.96
N SER A 186 -28.46 0.00 22.50
CA SER A 186 -27.95 -1.07 23.37
C SER A 186 -27.05 -0.49 24.45
N PRO A 187 -26.70 -1.24 25.53
CA PRO A 187 -25.74 -0.75 26.52
C PRO A 187 -24.34 -0.45 25.98
N LEU A 188 -23.98 -1.02 24.81
CA LEU A 188 -22.68 -0.81 24.17
C LEU A 188 -22.69 0.30 23.13
N ARG A 189 -23.84 0.54 22.47
CA ARG A 189 -23.96 1.51 21.37
C ARG A 189 -25.36 2.12 21.28
N VAL A 190 -25.39 3.42 20.99
CA VAL A 190 -26.61 4.13 20.58
C VAL A 190 -26.36 4.79 19.23
N VAL A 191 -27.30 4.72 18.31
CA VAL A 191 -27.27 5.40 17.02
C VAL A 191 -28.44 6.35 16.89
N VAL A 192 -28.17 7.64 16.65
CA VAL A 192 -29.18 8.66 16.35
C VAL A 192 -29.08 9.01 14.88
N ALA A 193 -30.15 8.79 14.15
CA ALA A 193 -30.28 9.18 12.75
C ALA A 193 -30.95 10.54 12.61
N VAL A 194 -30.31 11.48 11.92
CA VAL A 194 -30.81 12.81 11.64
C VAL A 194 -30.97 12.98 10.13
N LYS A 195 -32.16 13.50 9.70
CA LYS A 195 -32.40 13.88 8.30
C LYS A 195 -32.65 15.38 8.21
N VAL A 196 -32.01 16.01 7.24
CA VAL A 196 -32.15 17.45 6.96
C VAL A 196 -32.55 17.62 5.51
N LYS A 197 -33.56 18.50 5.25
CA LYS A 197 -34.02 18.85 3.90
C LYS A 197 -33.70 20.31 3.60
N LEU A 198 -32.80 20.54 2.64
CA LEU A 198 -32.59 21.82 1.98
C LEU A 198 -33.25 21.81 0.60
N THR A 199 -33.42 22.99 -0.01
CA THR A 199 -33.91 23.06 -1.40
C THR A 199 -32.97 22.33 -2.33
N GLY A 200 -33.45 21.25 -2.95
CA GLY A 200 -32.66 20.42 -3.88
C GLY A 200 -31.60 19.48 -3.24
N VAL A 201 -31.40 19.54 -1.92
CA VAL A 201 -30.39 18.69 -1.23
C VAL A 201 -31.01 18.02 0.00
N CYS A 202 -30.79 16.71 0.11
CA CYS A 202 -31.11 15.92 1.30
C CYS A 202 -29.81 15.50 2.00
N ILE A 203 -29.74 15.68 3.32
CA ILE A 203 -28.58 15.28 4.12
C ILE A 203 -29.04 14.32 5.20
N SER A 204 -28.33 13.21 5.34
CA SER A 204 -28.53 12.24 6.41
C SER A 204 -27.27 12.13 7.26
N TYR A 205 -27.43 12.21 8.57
CA TYR A 205 -26.37 12.01 9.55
C TYR A 205 -26.72 10.78 10.41
N ARG A 206 -25.71 9.97 10.72
CA ARG A 206 -25.75 8.92 11.74
C ARG A 206 -24.73 9.23 12.81
N TYR A 207 -25.19 9.61 14.00
CA TYR A 207 -24.35 9.83 15.17
C TYR A 207 -24.25 8.52 15.95
N ILE A 208 -23.05 7.97 16.08
CA ILE A 208 -22.78 6.67 16.66
C ILE A 208 -22.03 6.88 17.98
N TYR A 209 -22.73 6.63 19.07
CA TYR A 209 -22.26 6.78 20.44
C TYR A 209 -21.86 5.42 21.00
N THR A 210 -20.65 5.29 21.49
CA THR A 210 -20.11 4.01 21.99
C THR A 210 -19.79 4.10 23.48
N ALA A 211 -20.11 3.06 24.22
CA ALA A 211 -19.86 2.97 25.65
C ALA A 211 -18.36 3.11 25.97
N GLY A 212 -18.02 3.88 27.00
CA GLY A 212 -16.63 4.09 27.42
C GLY A 212 -15.77 4.91 26.46
N SER A 213 -16.36 5.53 25.42
CA SER A 213 -15.65 6.35 24.43
C SER A 213 -15.97 7.84 24.57
N PRO A 214 -14.97 8.73 24.65
CA PRO A 214 -15.20 10.18 24.54
C PRO A 214 -15.47 10.64 23.10
N THR A 215 -15.43 9.72 22.12
CA THR A 215 -15.55 10.01 20.70
C THR A 215 -16.92 9.58 20.15
N VAL A 216 -17.48 10.43 19.31
CA VAL A 216 -18.71 10.17 18.54
C VAL A 216 -18.32 10.03 17.07
N ARG A 217 -18.59 8.88 16.44
CA ARG A 217 -18.43 8.70 14.99
C ARG A 217 -19.67 9.25 14.30
N VAL A 218 -19.47 9.99 13.21
CA VAL A 218 -20.60 10.59 12.45
C VAL A 218 -20.43 10.24 10.98
N GLU A 219 -21.39 9.53 10.43
CA GLU A 219 -21.52 9.23 9.01
C GLU A 219 -22.50 10.23 8.39
N MET A 220 -22.06 10.87 7.31
CA MET A 220 -22.81 11.91 6.62
C MET A 220 -23.01 11.53 5.15
N ARG A 221 -24.27 11.60 4.70
CA ARG A 221 -24.64 11.30 3.32
C ARG A 221 -25.42 12.48 2.77
N TYR A 222 -24.93 13.03 1.66
CA TYR A 222 -25.51 14.16 0.94
C TYR A 222 -26.02 13.66 -0.40
N GLU A 223 -27.23 14.09 -0.79
CA GLU A 223 -27.85 13.74 -2.05
C GLU A 223 -28.52 14.96 -2.65
N GLN A 224 -28.25 15.25 -3.96
CA GLN A 224 -28.89 16.35 -4.70
C GLN A 224 -29.59 15.82 -5.95
N GLY A 225 -30.78 16.35 -6.23
CA GLY A 225 -31.55 15.98 -7.42
C GLY A 225 -30.88 16.53 -8.68
N ASP A 226 -30.73 17.83 -8.75
CA ASP A 226 -29.97 18.51 -9.80
C ASP A 226 -28.54 18.75 -9.33
N VAL A 227 -27.56 18.37 -10.16
CA VAL A 227 -26.15 18.44 -9.79
C VAL A 227 -25.69 19.90 -9.85
N ALA A 228 -25.56 20.51 -8.68
CA ALA A 228 -24.93 21.81 -8.51
C ALA A 228 -23.43 21.67 -8.20
N ASN A 229 -22.66 22.68 -8.55
CA ASN A 229 -21.23 22.77 -8.22
C ASN A 229 -21.05 23.55 -6.92
N TRP A 230 -20.99 22.85 -5.82
CA TRP A 230 -20.73 23.45 -4.50
C TRP A 230 -19.24 23.69 -4.35
N ARG A 231 -18.84 24.94 -4.20
CA ARG A 231 -17.44 25.33 -3.96
C ARG A 231 -16.93 24.77 -2.65
N GLU A 232 -17.75 24.79 -1.61
CA GLU A 232 -17.42 24.27 -0.30
C GLU A 232 -18.63 23.60 0.35
N VAL A 233 -18.39 22.48 0.98
CA VAL A 233 -19.32 21.81 1.91
C VAL A 233 -18.62 21.72 3.24
N HIS A 234 -19.16 22.39 4.26
CA HIS A 234 -18.66 22.33 5.63
C HIS A 234 -19.47 21.29 6.40
N SER A 235 -18.83 20.25 6.85
CA SER A 235 -19.45 19.14 7.58
C SER A 235 -18.89 19.07 8.99
N LEU A 236 -19.76 18.90 9.98
CA LEU A 236 -19.44 18.98 11.40
C LEU A 236 -18.69 20.28 11.73
N HIS A 237 -19.33 21.38 11.41
CA HIS A 237 -18.84 22.72 11.66
C HIS A 237 -19.35 23.17 13.05
N LEU A 238 -18.50 23.10 14.06
CA LEU A 238 -18.81 23.53 15.43
C LEU A 238 -18.31 24.95 15.63
N SER A 239 -19.20 25.84 16.09
CA SER A 239 -18.92 27.27 16.30
C SER A 239 -19.29 27.71 17.69
N TRP A 240 -18.63 28.76 18.16
CA TRP A 240 -18.90 29.46 19.43
C TRP A 240 -18.83 30.96 19.23
N HIS A 241 -19.71 31.71 19.93
CA HIS A 241 -19.65 33.18 19.94
C HIS A 241 -18.49 33.67 20.82
N ARG A 242 -17.77 34.67 20.36
CA ARG A 242 -16.66 35.28 21.12
C ARG A 242 -17.07 36.03 22.37
N SER A 243 -18.33 36.47 22.44
CA SER A 243 -18.88 37.12 23.62
C SER A 243 -18.97 36.19 24.86
N SER A 244 -18.85 34.88 24.66
CA SER A 244 -18.82 33.86 25.72
C SER A 244 -17.74 32.84 25.41
N PRO A 245 -16.43 33.20 25.47
CA PRO A 245 -15.35 32.30 25.11
C PRO A 245 -15.26 31.15 26.12
N ARG A 246 -15.64 29.94 25.69
CA ARG A 246 -15.53 28.70 26.49
C ARG A 246 -14.12 28.17 26.44
N TYR A 247 -13.53 28.08 25.22
CA TYR A 247 -12.21 27.52 24.98
C TYR A 247 -11.20 28.63 24.72
N THR A 248 -9.98 28.44 25.21
CA THR A 248 -8.89 29.43 25.14
C THR A 248 -7.63 28.90 24.49
N ARG A 249 -7.60 27.59 24.20
CA ARG A 249 -6.46 26.87 23.65
C ARG A 249 -6.87 26.01 22.49
N TYR A 250 -5.91 25.73 21.61
CA TYR A 250 -6.08 24.79 20.50
C TYR A 250 -4.88 23.82 20.40
N LEU A 251 -5.11 22.68 19.81
CA LEU A 251 -4.11 21.65 19.57
C LEU A 251 -4.44 20.91 18.27
N THR A 252 -3.41 20.64 17.45
CA THR A 252 -3.51 19.86 16.22
C THR A 252 -2.51 18.71 16.22
N GLY A 253 -2.68 17.76 15.28
CA GLY A 253 -1.81 16.58 15.18
C GLY A 253 -0.31 16.88 15.03
N GLY A 254 0.03 17.99 14.37
CA GLY A 254 1.41 18.40 14.12
C GLY A 254 2.09 19.21 15.23
N MET A 255 1.36 19.57 16.31
CA MET A 255 1.87 20.44 17.36
C MET A 255 2.52 19.67 18.51
N SER A 256 3.50 20.28 19.16
CA SER A 256 4.17 19.71 20.35
C SER A 256 3.33 19.80 21.63
N GLY A 257 2.37 20.73 21.72
CA GLY A 257 1.46 20.94 22.84
C GLY A 257 0.40 22.01 22.53
N PRO A 258 -0.60 22.20 23.43
CA PRO A 258 -1.64 23.20 23.28
C PRO A 258 -1.08 24.64 23.24
N LYS A 259 -1.65 25.46 22.35
CA LYS A 259 -1.33 26.90 22.24
C LYS A 259 -2.54 27.76 22.59
N PRO A 260 -2.35 28.94 23.21
CA PRO A 260 -3.40 29.93 23.39
C PRO A 260 -3.96 30.41 22.04
N PHE A 261 -5.23 30.82 21.97
CA PHE A 261 -5.85 31.37 20.78
C PHE A 261 -5.13 32.63 20.24
N ARG A 262 -4.55 33.45 21.13
CA ARG A 262 -3.75 34.62 20.76
C ARG A 262 -2.52 34.28 19.88
N ASP A 263 -2.03 33.02 19.96
CA ASP A 263 -0.86 32.56 19.20
C ASP A 263 -1.26 31.99 17.83
N MET A 264 -2.55 31.92 17.50
CA MET A 264 -3.04 31.41 16.20
C MET A 264 -2.80 32.39 15.05
N GLY A 265 -2.41 33.64 15.32
CA GLY A 265 -2.33 34.69 14.32
C GLY A 265 -3.71 35.13 13.78
N ASP A 266 -3.78 36.13 12.93
CA ASP A 266 -5.02 36.67 12.37
C ASP A 266 -5.68 35.81 11.29
N LYS A 267 -5.27 34.52 11.13
CA LYS A 267 -5.72 33.68 10.02
C LYS A 267 -5.99 32.27 10.50
N GLY A 268 -7.19 31.80 10.22
CA GLY A 268 -7.54 30.38 10.30
C GLY A 268 -6.65 29.50 9.41
N GLY A 269 -6.65 28.19 9.64
CA GLY A 269 -5.83 27.25 8.92
C GLY A 269 -6.61 26.04 8.42
N MET A 270 -6.05 25.36 7.43
CA MET A 270 -6.49 24.04 6.96
C MET A 270 -5.43 22.99 7.25
N ILE A 271 -5.87 21.81 7.68
CA ILE A 271 -5.02 20.67 7.94
C ILE A 271 -5.56 19.51 7.10
N THR A 272 -4.74 18.94 6.24
CA THR A 272 -5.10 17.80 5.42
C THR A 272 -4.84 16.51 6.19
N GLY A 273 -5.87 15.64 6.31
CA GLY A 273 -5.75 14.32 6.96
C GLY A 273 -5.41 14.40 8.45
N GLY A 274 -6.02 15.33 9.19
CA GLY A 274 -5.66 15.59 10.56
C GLY A 274 -6.85 15.77 11.52
N TRP A 275 -6.51 16.18 12.71
CA TRP A 275 -7.47 16.52 13.75
C TRP A 275 -7.11 17.84 14.40
N ILE A 276 -8.12 18.50 14.94
CA ILE A 276 -8.00 19.70 15.77
C ILE A 276 -8.92 19.60 16.99
N ALA A 277 -8.49 20.12 18.11
CA ALA A 277 -9.28 20.28 19.32
C ALA A 277 -9.11 21.68 19.94
N PHE A 278 -10.18 22.18 20.49
CA PHE A 278 -10.21 23.35 21.36
C PHE A 278 -10.36 22.90 22.80
N SER A 279 -9.67 23.58 23.74
CA SER A 279 -9.59 23.22 25.13
C SER A 279 -9.69 24.43 26.05
N ASP A 280 -10.30 24.22 27.24
CA ASP A 280 -10.27 25.16 28.37
C ASP A 280 -9.21 24.78 29.42
N GLY A 281 -8.46 23.71 29.19
CA GLY A 281 -7.47 23.12 30.11
C GLY A 281 -8.03 22.02 31.00
N THR A 282 -9.34 21.86 31.08
CA THR A 282 -10.02 20.77 31.81
C THR A 282 -10.73 19.84 30.83
N ASN A 283 -11.50 20.42 29.90
CA ASN A 283 -12.27 19.72 28.90
C ASN A 283 -11.83 20.14 27.49
N ALA A 284 -12.05 19.29 26.54
CA ALA A 284 -11.78 19.56 25.14
C ALA A 284 -12.94 19.11 24.23
N VAL A 285 -13.12 19.85 23.14
CA VAL A 285 -13.96 19.50 22.01
C VAL A 285 -13.09 19.45 20.76
N GLY A 286 -13.13 18.36 20.01
CA GLY A 286 -12.30 18.16 18.85
C GLY A 286 -13.05 17.53 17.68
N VAL A 287 -12.46 17.63 16.48
CA VAL A 287 -12.98 16.99 15.28
C VAL A 287 -11.84 16.41 14.46
N SER A 288 -12.14 15.34 13.73
CA SER A 288 -11.25 14.76 12.73
C SER A 288 -12.03 14.21 11.55
N SER A 289 -11.38 14.17 10.39
CA SER A 289 -11.87 13.45 9.21
C SER A 289 -10.70 13.16 8.27
N GLU A 290 -10.93 12.33 7.27
CA GLU A 290 -9.98 12.10 6.16
C GLU A 290 -9.93 13.29 5.18
N TRP A 291 -10.92 14.19 5.25
CA TRP A 291 -11.03 15.40 4.44
C TRP A 291 -10.26 16.57 5.09
N PRO A 292 -9.97 17.64 4.32
CA PRO A 292 -9.32 18.82 4.90
C PRO A 292 -10.10 19.38 6.08
N THR A 293 -9.49 19.34 7.26
CA THR A 293 -10.02 19.91 8.50
C THR A 293 -9.65 21.40 8.56
N ALA A 294 -10.58 22.26 8.92
CA ALA A 294 -10.37 23.71 9.01
C ALA A 294 -10.70 24.25 10.40
N TRP A 295 -10.05 25.36 10.76
CA TRP A 295 -10.32 26.08 11.99
C TRP A 295 -10.13 27.59 11.77
N ASP A 296 -10.82 28.38 12.54
CA ASP A 296 -10.64 29.83 12.59
C ASP A 296 -10.93 30.35 14.01
N ALA A 297 -10.02 31.13 14.52
CA ALA A 297 -10.17 31.85 15.79
C ALA A 297 -9.95 33.37 15.61
N SER A 298 -9.87 33.87 14.38
CA SER A 298 -9.58 35.26 14.06
C SER A 298 -10.83 36.15 13.97
N SER A 299 -12.02 35.56 13.69
CA SER A 299 -13.26 36.32 13.54
C SER A 299 -13.64 37.09 14.81
N GLU A 300 -14.08 38.32 14.66
CA GLU A 300 -14.55 39.16 15.77
C GLU A 300 -15.82 38.64 16.43
N TYR A 301 -16.60 37.80 15.74
CA TYR A 301 -17.92 37.33 16.17
C TYR A 301 -17.94 35.89 16.65
N MET A 302 -17.10 35.02 16.05
CA MET A 302 -17.10 33.60 16.36
C MET A 302 -15.74 32.96 16.14
N TYR A 303 -15.52 31.79 16.77
CA TYR A 303 -14.42 30.89 16.48
C TYR A 303 -15.00 29.50 16.24
N TYR A 304 -14.32 28.67 15.40
CA TYR A 304 -14.88 27.40 14.97
C TYR A 304 -13.83 26.36 14.57
N ILE A 305 -14.28 25.12 14.55
CA ILE A 305 -13.59 23.98 13.96
C ILE A 305 -14.54 23.25 12.99
N VAL A 306 -13.99 22.75 11.87
CA VAL A 306 -14.73 22.03 10.83
C VAL A 306 -14.03 20.72 10.55
N ALA A 307 -14.73 19.60 10.64
CA ALA A 307 -14.16 18.29 10.38
C ALA A 307 -13.82 18.09 8.90
N ALA A 308 -14.68 18.53 7.99
CA ALA A 308 -14.45 18.42 6.56
C ALA A 308 -14.91 19.67 5.81
N ARG A 309 -13.99 20.26 5.02
CA ARG A 309 -14.23 21.41 4.14
C ARG A 309 -13.68 21.13 2.75
N ALA A 310 -14.56 20.82 1.80
CA ALA A 310 -14.18 20.53 0.42
C ALA A 310 -15.36 20.78 -0.54
N GLY A 311 -15.08 20.91 -1.83
CA GLY A 311 -16.09 21.06 -2.88
C GLY A 311 -16.90 19.78 -3.13
N TRP A 312 -18.05 19.94 -3.79
CA TRP A 312 -18.93 18.84 -4.18
C TRP A 312 -19.70 19.17 -5.47
N ASN A 313 -19.59 18.27 -6.46
CA ASN A 313 -20.19 18.44 -7.79
C ASN A 313 -20.73 17.11 -8.36
N THR A 314 -21.13 16.19 -7.51
CA THR A 314 -21.72 14.89 -7.87
C THR A 314 -23.11 14.73 -7.25
N ARG A 315 -23.93 13.78 -7.71
CA ARG A 315 -25.27 13.54 -7.12
C ARG A 315 -25.22 13.14 -5.66
N LYS A 316 -24.19 12.40 -5.24
CA LYS A 316 -24.05 11.91 -3.88
C LYS A 316 -22.65 12.22 -3.34
N LEU A 317 -22.58 12.52 -2.06
CA LEU A 317 -21.34 12.70 -1.32
C LEU A 317 -21.46 11.96 0.02
N SER A 318 -20.47 11.13 0.32
CA SER A 318 -20.35 10.45 1.61
C SER A 318 -19.14 11.00 2.36
N ARG A 319 -19.30 11.26 3.65
CA ARG A 319 -18.23 11.69 4.54
C ARG A 319 -18.38 11.03 5.89
N ASP A 320 -17.26 10.60 6.46
CA ASP A 320 -17.18 10.11 7.82
C ASP A 320 -16.23 11.00 8.61
N ALA A 321 -16.62 11.28 9.85
CA ALA A 321 -15.85 12.13 10.74
C ALA A 321 -16.05 11.71 12.20
N ARG A 322 -15.24 12.27 13.08
CA ARG A 322 -15.35 12.05 14.52
C ARG A 322 -15.37 13.35 15.27
N MET A 323 -16.13 13.38 16.37
CA MET A 323 -16.13 14.43 17.36
C MET A 323 -15.62 13.88 18.69
N TYR A 324 -14.84 14.66 19.38
CA TYR A 324 -14.36 14.36 20.73
C TYR A 324 -15.04 15.27 21.75
N PHE A 325 -15.55 14.68 22.83
CA PHE A 325 -16.12 15.38 23.96
C PHE A 325 -15.61 14.74 25.25
N GLY A 326 -14.65 15.36 25.90
CA GLY A 326 -14.06 14.74 27.09
C GLY A 326 -12.98 15.58 27.76
N PRO A 327 -12.22 15.01 28.71
CA PRO A 327 -11.15 15.71 29.39
C PRO A 327 -10.04 16.15 28.44
N ASP A 328 -9.34 17.25 28.76
CA ASP A 328 -8.15 17.67 28.03
C ASP A 328 -7.00 16.66 28.24
N LYS A 329 -6.80 15.78 27.30
CA LYS A 329 -5.70 14.79 27.30
C LYS A 329 -4.49 15.26 26.49
N GLY A 330 -4.44 16.55 26.09
CA GLY A 330 -3.38 17.04 25.24
C GLY A 330 -3.26 16.21 23.95
N LYS A 331 -2.07 15.70 23.62
CA LYS A 331 -1.86 14.83 22.44
C LYS A 331 -2.68 13.53 22.45
N GLY A 332 -3.12 13.06 23.62
CA GLY A 332 -3.98 11.88 23.75
C GLY A 332 -5.34 12.03 23.09
N ILE A 333 -5.81 13.28 22.85
CA ILE A 333 -7.04 13.56 22.09
C ILE A 333 -6.91 13.01 20.67
N GLY A 334 -5.74 13.14 20.03
CA GLY A 334 -5.48 12.62 18.69
C GLY A 334 -5.60 11.10 18.58
N LYS A 335 -5.22 10.36 19.63
CA LYS A 335 -5.46 8.91 19.67
C LYS A 335 -6.95 8.58 19.68
N CYS A 336 -7.75 9.33 20.44
CA CYS A 336 -9.20 9.15 20.50
C CYS A 336 -9.88 9.54 19.17
N LEU A 337 -9.40 10.59 18.50
CA LEU A 337 -9.92 11.07 17.22
C LEU A 337 -9.40 10.29 16.01
N GLY A 338 -8.37 9.49 16.16
CA GLY A 338 -7.84 8.58 15.14
C GLY A 338 -8.83 7.48 14.75
N ALA A 339 -8.41 6.55 13.89
CA ALA A 339 -9.27 5.51 13.31
C ALA A 339 -10.00 4.61 14.33
N GLY A 340 -9.71 4.76 15.61
CA GLY A 340 -10.27 3.92 16.69
C GLY A 340 -9.55 2.57 16.75
N PRO A 341 -9.93 1.71 17.68
CA PRO A 341 -9.37 0.38 17.78
C PRO A 341 -9.73 -0.43 16.53
N LYS A 342 -8.72 -1.02 15.94
CA LYS A 342 -8.86 -1.85 14.74
C LYS A 342 -9.19 -3.28 15.18
N VAL A 343 -10.26 -3.84 14.62
CA VAL A 343 -10.63 -5.24 14.81
C VAL A 343 -10.40 -5.98 13.51
N LEU A 344 -9.49 -6.95 13.56
CA LEU A 344 -9.23 -7.85 12.45
C LEU A 344 -10.06 -9.12 12.66
N VAL A 345 -10.83 -9.48 11.64
CA VAL A 345 -11.67 -10.70 11.67
C VAL A 345 -10.98 -11.77 10.84
N TYR A 346 -10.94 -12.98 11.35
CA TYR A 346 -10.37 -14.15 10.67
C TYR A 346 -11.39 -15.27 10.61
N ARG A 347 -11.45 -15.95 9.47
CA ARG A 347 -12.22 -17.16 9.26
C ARG A 347 -11.26 -18.26 8.79
N ASN A 348 -11.21 -19.37 9.52
CA ASN A 348 -10.32 -20.49 9.23
C ASN A 348 -8.83 -20.04 9.05
N GLY A 349 -8.38 -19.13 9.92
CA GLY A 349 -7.01 -18.61 9.93
C GLY A 349 -6.69 -17.57 8.83
N ARG A 350 -7.67 -17.20 7.98
CA ARG A 350 -7.52 -16.15 6.95
C ARG A 350 -8.28 -14.91 7.35
N ARG A 351 -7.74 -13.72 7.03
CA ARG A 351 -8.44 -12.47 7.27
C ARG A 351 -9.74 -12.45 6.48
N TRP A 352 -10.84 -12.17 7.17
CA TRP A 352 -12.17 -12.04 6.60
C TRP A 352 -12.60 -10.58 6.58
N VAL A 353 -13.32 -10.19 5.51
CA VAL A 353 -13.92 -8.86 5.36
C VAL A 353 -15.28 -9.05 4.71
N ALA A 354 -16.28 -8.31 5.19
CA ALA A 354 -17.63 -8.36 4.64
C ALA A 354 -17.63 -7.97 3.15
N GLY A 355 -18.14 -8.85 2.31
CA GLY A 355 -18.37 -8.61 0.90
C GLY A 355 -19.87 -8.47 0.60
N GLU A 356 -20.23 -7.57 -0.30
CA GLU A 356 -21.60 -7.39 -0.77
C GLU A 356 -21.67 -7.59 -2.28
N PRO A 357 -22.78 -8.11 -2.83
CA PRO A 357 -22.96 -8.21 -4.28
C PRO A 357 -23.03 -6.82 -4.93
N LEU A 358 -22.69 -6.76 -6.21
CA LEU A 358 -22.74 -5.52 -6.97
C LEU A 358 -24.21 -5.15 -7.29
N LEU A 359 -24.70 -4.11 -6.66
CA LEU A 359 -25.99 -3.53 -6.93
C LEU A 359 -25.87 -2.58 -8.14
N ALA A 360 -26.26 -3.05 -9.32
CA ALA A 360 -26.28 -2.26 -10.54
C ALA A 360 -27.72 -1.79 -10.84
N PRO A 361 -27.93 -0.54 -11.31
CA PRO A 361 -29.25 -0.06 -11.74
C PRO A 361 -29.73 -0.83 -12.98
N ALA A 362 -31.03 -0.87 -13.24
CA ALA A 362 -31.59 -1.55 -14.40
C ALA A 362 -31.08 -1.00 -15.75
N SER A 363 -30.62 0.25 -15.79
CA SER A 363 -30.02 0.91 -16.96
C SER A 363 -28.54 0.58 -17.16
N ALA A 364 -27.93 -0.18 -16.26
CA ALA A 364 -26.50 -0.50 -16.34
C ALA A 364 -26.19 -1.41 -17.53
N ILE A 365 -25.03 -1.15 -18.16
CA ILE A 365 -24.48 -2.00 -19.21
C ILE A 365 -23.62 -3.06 -18.54
N ILE A 366 -24.00 -4.32 -18.72
CA ILE A 366 -23.36 -5.45 -18.04
C ILE A 366 -22.48 -6.22 -19.02
N LEU A 367 -21.23 -6.48 -18.63
CA LEU A 367 -20.35 -7.47 -19.23
C LEU A 367 -20.17 -8.59 -18.20
N GLU A 368 -20.64 -9.79 -18.53
CA GLU A 368 -20.73 -10.89 -17.58
C GLU A 368 -20.11 -12.15 -18.14
N GLY A 369 -19.16 -12.72 -17.39
CA GLY A 369 -18.56 -14.03 -17.58
C GLY A 369 -18.93 -14.99 -16.46
N ARG A 370 -18.37 -16.19 -16.49
CA ARG A 370 -18.62 -17.21 -15.48
C ARG A 370 -18.15 -16.76 -14.08
N GLY A 371 -16.97 -16.17 -14.00
CA GLY A 371 -16.35 -15.78 -12.72
C GLY A 371 -16.37 -14.30 -12.45
N ILE A 372 -16.56 -13.45 -13.47
CA ILE A 372 -16.50 -11.99 -13.36
C ILE A 372 -17.77 -11.34 -13.91
N ARG A 373 -18.25 -10.29 -13.26
CA ARG A 373 -19.29 -9.42 -13.78
C ARG A 373 -18.85 -7.97 -13.61
N ILE A 374 -18.92 -7.20 -14.71
CA ILE A 374 -18.54 -5.78 -14.72
C ILE A 374 -19.78 -4.98 -15.09
N ALA A 375 -20.09 -3.96 -14.30
CA ALA A 375 -21.20 -3.07 -14.57
C ALA A 375 -20.69 -1.66 -14.93
N PHE A 376 -21.25 -1.12 -16.00
CA PHE A 376 -20.99 0.24 -16.47
C PHE A 376 -22.26 1.07 -16.40
N ASP A 377 -22.13 2.35 -16.18
CA ASP A 377 -23.24 3.30 -16.19
C ASP A 377 -23.74 3.58 -17.61
N ALA A 378 -24.87 4.25 -17.73
CA ALA A 378 -25.45 4.64 -19.00
C ALA A 378 -24.65 5.74 -19.72
N ALA A 379 -24.96 5.96 -21.03
CA ALA A 379 -24.24 6.91 -21.88
C ALA A 379 -24.25 8.35 -21.35
N GLU A 380 -25.39 8.81 -20.80
CA GLU A 380 -25.55 10.12 -20.21
C GLU A 380 -24.59 10.34 -19.02
N ASN A 381 -24.22 9.30 -18.32
CA ASN A 381 -23.27 9.28 -17.21
C ASN A 381 -21.85 8.88 -17.65
N GLY A 382 -21.53 8.93 -18.94
CA GLY A 382 -20.19 8.72 -19.49
C GLY A 382 -19.69 7.28 -19.38
N PHE A 383 -20.57 6.28 -19.26
CA PHE A 383 -20.22 4.85 -19.13
C PHE A 383 -19.30 4.51 -17.95
N GLY A 384 -19.29 5.32 -16.88
CA GLY A 384 -18.44 5.08 -15.72
C GLY A 384 -18.53 3.66 -15.19
N CYS A 385 -17.40 3.04 -14.82
CA CYS A 385 -17.42 1.72 -14.20
C CYS A 385 -18.06 1.79 -12.81
N LEU A 386 -19.17 1.08 -12.62
CA LEU A 386 -19.91 1.00 -11.36
C LEU A 386 -19.29 0.00 -10.39
N GLY A 387 -18.61 -1.03 -10.89
CA GLY A 387 -17.93 -2.02 -10.08
C GLY A 387 -17.62 -3.30 -10.85
N ILE A 388 -16.80 -4.13 -10.24
CA ILE A 388 -16.41 -5.46 -10.71
C ILE A 388 -16.75 -6.45 -9.61
N GLU A 389 -17.51 -7.50 -9.93
CA GLU A 389 -17.96 -8.53 -9.01
C GLU A 389 -17.19 -9.82 -9.25
N ASN A 390 -16.64 -10.38 -8.19
CA ASN A 390 -16.10 -11.74 -8.17
C ASN A 390 -17.26 -12.72 -7.89
N ARG A 391 -17.49 -13.63 -8.81
CA ARG A 391 -18.56 -14.63 -8.79
C ARG A 391 -18.03 -16.07 -8.78
N LEU A 392 -16.78 -16.27 -8.42
CA LEU A 392 -16.19 -17.62 -8.31
C LEU A 392 -16.81 -18.42 -7.19
N ASP A 393 -17.39 -17.74 -6.18
CA ASP A 393 -18.35 -18.32 -5.26
C ASP A 393 -19.75 -17.78 -5.64
N THR A 394 -20.54 -18.59 -6.32
CA THR A 394 -21.87 -18.20 -6.80
C THR A 394 -22.90 -17.99 -5.70
N THR A 395 -22.64 -18.53 -4.51
CA THR A 395 -23.54 -18.38 -3.35
C THR A 395 -23.27 -17.05 -2.61
N HIS A 396 -22.05 -16.51 -2.72
CA HIS A 396 -21.63 -15.28 -2.06
C HIS A 396 -20.77 -14.41 -3.01
N PRO A 397 -21.38 -13.80 -4.04
CA PRO A 397 -20.65 -12.92 -4.94
C PRO A 397 -20.15 -11.68 -4.19
N VAL A 398 -18.93 -11.23 -4.51
CA VAL A 398 -18.27 -10.11 -3.83
C VAL A 398 -17.94 -9.00 -4.83
N ALA A 399 -18.48 -7.81 -4.61
CA ALA A 399 -18.20 -6.64 -5.44
C ALA A 399 -16.98 -5.86 -4.95
N PHE A 400 -16.16 -5.48 -5.91
CA PHE A 400 -15.14 -4.44 -5.79
C PHE A 400 -15.67 -3.18 -6.48
N GLY A 401 -15.77 -2.10 -5.75
CA GLY A 401 -16.46 -0.90 -6.19
C GLY A 401 -17.91 -0.89 -5.68
N GLY A 402 -18.62 0.11 -5.94
CA GLY A 402 -19.99 0.37 -5.46
C GLY A 402 -20.29 1.85 -5.61
N GLY A 403 -19.84 2.39 -6.76
CA GLY A 403 -19.97 3.80 -7.08
C GLY A 403 -21.43 4.20 -7.27
N ALA A 404 -21.74 5.41 -6.82
CA ALA A 404 -23.01 6.04 -7.13
C ALA A 404 -23.17 6.23 -8.64
N VAL A 405 -24.36 5.96 -9.16
CA VAL A 405 -24.76 6.31 -10.52
C VAL A 405 -24.44 7.79 -10.79
N GLY A 406 -23.81 8.08 -11.92
CA GLY A 406 -23.44 9.43 -12.34
C GLY A 406 -22.07 9.92 -11.89
N GLY A 407 -21.27 9.09 -11.18
CA GLY A 407 -19.95 9.48 -10.67
C GLY A 407 -18.81 8.54 -11.04
N GLY A 408 -19.06 7.48 -11.81
CA GLY A 408 -18.06 6.47 -12.17
C GLY A 408 -16.97 7.00 -13.11
N GLY A 409 -15.70 6.72 -12.79
CA GLY A 409 -14.58 6.92 -13.69
C GLY A 409 -14.53 5.86 -14.77
N PHE A 410 -13.85 6.15 -15.88
CA PHE A 410 -13.53 5.19 -16.93
C PHE A 410 -12.12 5.44 -17.47
N TRP A 411 -11.87 6.66 -17.93
CA TRP A 411 -10.58 7.11 -18.43
C TRP A 411 -10.39 8.62 -18.16
N SER A 412 -9.12 9.05 -18.16
CA SER A 412 -8.70 10.45 -18.20
C SER A 412 -7.56 10.61 -19.21
N ALA A 413 -7.47 11.74 -19.89
CA ALA A 413 -6.43 12.06 -20.85
C ALA A 413 -6.04 13.52 -20.72
N THR A 414 -4.74 13.81 -20.60
CA THR A 414 -4.19 15.16 -20.47
C THR A 414 -3.52 15.59 -21.77
N PHE A 415 -3.77 16.81 -22.17
CA PHE A 415 -3.23 17.41 -23.40
C PHE A 415 -2.46 18.68 -23.09
N TRP A 416 -1.35 18.91 -23.77
CA TRP A 416 -0.59 20.14 -23.73
C TRP A 416 -0.71 20.91 -25.04
N ARG A 417 -0.84 22.22 -24.95
CA ARG A 417 -0.82 23.07 -26.13
C ARG A 417 0.61 23.41 -26.51
N ASN A 418 0.98 23.13 -27.77
CA ASN A 418 2.31 23.37 -28.33
C ASN A 418 3.47 22.83 -27.47
N GLY A 419 3.30 21.64 -26.87
CA GLY A 419 4.31 21.00 -26.04
C GLY A 419 4.55 21.63 -24.67
N LYS A 420 3.69 22.54 -24.22
CA LYS A 420 3.89 23.30 -22.97
C LYS A 420 3.07 22.71 -21.83
N PRO A 421 3.69 22.11 -20.80
CA PRO A 421 2.96 21.53 -19.65
C PRO A 421 2.06 22.54 -18.92
N GLY A 422 2.45 23.82 -18.86
CA GLY A 422 1.67 24.86 -18.18
C GLY A 422 0.32 25.19 -18.85
N SER A 423 0.05 24.62 -20.03
CA SER A 423 -1.22 24.77 -20.74
C SER A 423 -2.13 23.55 -20.61
N ALA A 424 -1.84 22.62 -19.70
CA ALA A 424 -2.50 21.32 -19.60
C ALA A 424 -4.04 21.44 -19.49
N VAL A 425 -4.72 20.66 -20.29
CA VAL A 425 -6.18 20.44 -20.24
C VAL A 425 -6.43 18.95 -20.13
N SER A 426 -7.29 18.54 -19.19
CA SER A 426 -7.65 17.14 -19.02
C SER A 426 -9.08 16.90 -19.45
N LEU A 427 -9.28 15.88 -20.27
CA LEU A 427 -10.56 15.30 -20.65
C LEU A 427 -10.76 13.97 -19.91
N ASN A 428 -12.03 13.61 -19.69
CA ASN A 428 -12.39 12.33 -19.08
C ASN A 428 -13.70 11.80 -19.66
N ASN A 429 -14.16 10.66 -19.21
CA ASN A 429 -15.39 10.01 -19.70
C ASN A 429 -16.67 10.86 -19.53
N LEU A 430 -16.67 11.86 -18.66
CA LEU A 430 -17.79 12.79 -18.44
C LEU A 430 -17.70 14.05 -19.30
N SER A 431 -16.57 14.34 -19.94
CA SER A 431 -16.36 15.53 -20.78
C SER A 431 -17.37 15.59 -21.90
N SER A 432 -17.83 16.80 -22.24
CA SER A 432 -18.77 17.02 -23.34
C SER A 432 -18.22 16.55 -24.68
N CYS A 433 -19.01 15.82 -25.45
CA CYS A 433 -18.66 15.29 -26.77
C CYS A 433 -19.88 15.25 -27.68
N THR A 434 -19.68 15.12 -29.00
CA THR A 434 -20.76 15.06 -29.98
C THR A 434 -21.64 13.82 -29.79
N SER A 435 -21.05 12.67 -29.49
CA SER A 435 -21.82 11.45 -29.24
C SER A 435 -21.08 10.47 -28.36
N ARG A 436 -21.84 9.71 -27.58
CA ARG A 436 -21.36 8.52 -26.84
C ARG A 436 -22.11 7.31 -27.36
N ARG A 437 -21.36 6.23 -27.59
CA ARG A 437 -21.95 4.97 -28.10
C ARG A 437 -21.31 3.79 -27.38
N VAL A 438 -22.10 2.73 -27.21
CA VAL A 438 -21.61 1.42 -26.80
C VAL A 438 -22.10 0.39 -27.82
N GLU A 439 -21.19 -0.46 -28.24
CA GLU A 439 -21.44 -1.58 -29.17
C GLU A 439 -21.00 -2.86 -28.47
N ARG A 440 -21.80 -3.91 -28.59
CA ARG A 440 -21.48 -5.23 -28.09
C ARG A 440 -21.13 -6.14 -29.27
N ASP A 441 -19.99 -6.84 -29.12
CA ASP A 441 -19.55 -7.87 -30.04
C ASP A 441 -19.13 -9.10 -29.21
N GLY A 442 -20.06 -10.04 -29.05
CA GLY A 442 -19.87 -11.22 -28.20
C GLY A 442 -19.48 -10.86 -26.78
N ASP A 443 -18.29 -11.31 -26.38
CA ASP A 443 -17.69 -11.09 -25.07
C ASP A 443 -16.97 -9.74 -24.94
N SER A 444 -17.21 -8.81 -25.85
CA SER A 444 -16.57 -7.52 -25.89
C SER A 444 -17.58 -6.37 -25.89
N LEU A 445 -17.28 -5.31 -25.15
CA LEU A 445 -17.96 -4.02 -25.20
C LEU A 445 -16.98 -2.96 -25.74
N ARG A 446 -17.41 -2.22 -26.75
CA ARG A 446 -16.70 -1.11 -27.35
C ARG A 446 -17.42 0.19 -27.03
N PHE A 447 -16.78 1.03 -26.24
CA PHE A 447 -17.25 2.35 -25.85
C PHE A 447 -16.59 3.42 -26.70
N SER A 448 -17.34 4.43 -27.13
CA SER A 448 -16.83 5.53 -27.95
C SER A 448 -17.32 6.89 -27.45
N TRP A 449 -16.40 7.83 -27.31
CA TRP A 449 -16.64 9.25 -27.05
C TRP A 449 -16.10 10.01 -28.24
N LEU A 450 -16.98 10.51 -29.10
CA LEU A 450 -16.63 11.11 -30.39
C LEU A 450 -16.83 12.62 -30.33
N GLY A 451 -15.89 13.35 -30.90
CA GLY A 451 -15.98 14.79 -31.04
C GLY A 451 -15.81 15.56 -29.72
N LEU A 452 -14.88 15.14 -28.88
CA LEU A 452 -14.44 15.91 -27.71
C LEU A 452 -13.67 17.17 -28.15
N SER A 453 -13.70 18.23 -27.35
CA SER A 453 -13.12 19.53 -27.66
C SER A 453 -11.96 19.88 -26.74
N LEU A 454 -10.92 20.56 -27.29
CA LEU A 454 -9.75 21.05 -26.58
C LEU A 454 -9.66 22.57 -26.70
N GLY A 455 -9.90 23.27 -25.62
CA GLY A 455 -9.95 24.73 -25.63
C GLY A 455 -11.02 25.23 -26.63
N ASN A 456 -10.59 26.01 -27.63
CA ASN A 456 -11.48 26.52 -28.67
C ASN A 456 -11.61 25.60 -29.91
N GLU A 457 -10.89 24.48 -29.94
CA GLU A 457 -10.97 23.52 -31.06
C GLU A 457 -12.05 22.48 -30.74
N THR A 458 -13.16 22.56 -31.48
CA THR A 458 -14.31 21.67 -31.29
C THR A 458 -14.18 20.37 -32.06
N GLY A 459 -14.52 19.25 -31.45
CA GLY A 459 -14.64 17.96 -32.12
C GLY A 459 -13.31 17.34 -32.57
N THR A 460 -12.19 17.73 -32.01
CA THR A 460 -10.86 17.30 -32.46
C THR A 460 -10.36 16.00 -31.84
N VAL A 461 -10.97 15.52 -30.76
CA VAL A 461 -10.53 14.29 -30.10
C VAL A 461 -11.63 13.24 -30.11
N ASP A 462 -11.24 12.00 -30.41
CA ASP A 462 -12.08 10.82 -30.20
C ASP A 462 -11.37 9.84 -29.26
N VAL A 463 -12.13 9.26 -28.35
CA VAL A 463 -11.64 8.22 -27.44
C VAL A 463 -12.47 6.96 -27.63
N VAL A 464 -11.80 5.84 -27.77
CA VAL A 464 -12.41 4.52 -27.89
C VAL A 464 -11.80 3.61 -26.83
N ALA A 465 -12.64 2.98 -26.02
CA ALA A 465 -12.25 1.96 -25.07
C ALA A 465 -12.92 0.64 -25.43
N THR A 466 -12.19 -0.46 -25.23
CA THR A 466 -12.72 -1.81 -25.41
C THR A 466 -12.48 -2.60 -24.14
N VAL A 467 -13.50 -3.32 -23.68
CA VAL A 467 -13.42 -4.23 -22.54
C VAL A 467 -13.88 -5.60 -23.01
N THR A 468 -12.99 -6.59 -22.95
CA THR A 468 -13.22 -7.93 -23.51
C THR A 468 -12.97 -8.99 -22.45
N LEU A 469 -13.89 -9.90 -22.23
CA LEU A 469 -13.70 -11.07 -21.37
C LEU A 469 -12.58 -11.96 -21.92
N THR A 470 -11.79 -12.52 -21.03
CA THR A 470 -10.63 -13.36 -21.37
C THR A 470 -10.53 -14.57 -20.45
N GLY A 471 -9.65 -15.52 -20.84
CA GLY A 471 -9.46 -16.76 -20.10
C GLY A 471 -10.72 -17.60 -20.03
N ASP A 472 -10.99 -18.15 -18.87
CA ASP A 472 -12.22 -18.91 -18.58
C ASP A 472 -13.41 -17.99 -18.20
N HIS A 473 -13.41 -16.75 -18.68
CA HIS A 473 -14.35 -15.68 -18.31
C HIS A 473 -14.29 -15.33 -16.81
N ASP A 474 -13.07 -15.34 -16.23
CA ASP A 474 -12.73 -14.86 -14.89
C ASP A 474 -11.90 -13.58 -14.92
N ALA A 475 -11.63 -13.05 -16.12
CA ALA A 475 -10.85 -11.85 -16.35
C ALA A 475 -11.42 -11.01 -17.50
N ALA A 476 -11.01 -9.76 -17.57
CA ALA A 476 -11.30 -8.84 -18.68
C ALA A 476 -10.08 -7.98 -19.04
N GLU A 477 -9.80 -7.87 -20.33
CA GLU A 477 -8.82 -6.94 -20.88
C GLU A 477 -9.44 -5.60 -21.21
N TRP A 478 -8.78 -4.53 -20.82
CA TRP A 478 -9.15 -3.14 -21.05
C TRP A 478 -8.14 -2.48 -21.97
N ARG A 479 -8.62 -1.90 -23.08
CA ARG A 479 -7.79 -1.19 -24.07
C ARG A 479 -8.35 0.19 -24.32
N LEU A 480 -7.47 1.20 -24.47
CA LEU A 480 -7.82 2.58 -24.75
C LEU A 480 -7.11 3.05 -26.01
N ALA A 481 -7.83 3.77 -26.86
CA ALA A 481 -7.25 4.47 -27.99
C ALA A 481 -7.74 5.92 -28.00
N VAL A 482 -6.82 6.86 -28.05
CA VAL A 482 -7.06 8.29 -28.17
C VAL A 482 -6.62 8.74 -29.56
N ARG A 483 -7.53 9.27 -30.36
CA ARG A 483 -7.26 9.90 -31.65
C ARG A 483 -7.33 11.41 -31.47
N ASN A 484 -6.30 12.09 -31.92
CA ASN A 484 -6.19 13.53 -31.82
C ASN A 484 -5.96 14.14 -33.20
N ARG A 485 -6.84 15.06 -33.62
CA ARG A 485 -6.77 15.79 -34.89
C ARG A 485 -6.38 17.26 -34.70
N SER A 486 -6.08 17.67 -33.47
CA SER A 486 -5.68 19.03 -33.17
C SER A 486 -4.30 19.36 -33.74
N ALA A 487 -4.18 20.53 -34.35
CA ALA A 487 -2.89 21.04 -34.83
C ALA A 487 -2.06 21.72 -33.75
N GLU A 488 -2.68 22.07 -32.60
CA GLU A 488 -2.02 22.78 -31.52
C GLU A 488 -1.85 21.94 -30.24
N TRP A 489 -2.75 21.00 -30.00
CA TRP A 489 -2.76 20.18 -28.80
C TRP A 489 -2.17 18.79 -29.05
N GLY A 490 -1.37 18.32 -28.11
CA GLY A 490 -0.82 16.96 -28.11
C GLY A 490 -1.16 16.22 -26.84
N LEU A 491 -1.49 14.93 -26.97
CA LEU A 491 -1.71 14.05 -25.83
C LEU A 491 -0.41 13.91 -25.04
N SER A 492 -0.48 14.15 -23.71
CA SER A 492 0.66 14.00 -22.81
C SER A 492 0.64 12.67 -22.07
N ASP A 493 -0.47 12.37 -21.44
CA ASP A 493 -0.63 11.20 -20.58
C ASP A 493 -2.08 10.75 -20.52
N THR A 494 -2.28 9.52 -20.08
CA THR A 494 -3.61 8.94 -19.84
C THR A 494 -3.67 8.20 -18.52
N GLU A 495 -4.84 8.18 -17.90
CA GLU A 495 -5.21 7.26 -16.83
C GLU A 495 -6.25 6.28 -17.35
N TYR A 496 -5.95 4.98 -17.31
CA TYR A 496 -6.87 3.94 -17.79
C TYR A 496 -6.49 2.55 -17.30
N PRO A 497 -7.45 1.75 -16.83
CA PRO A 497 -8.80 2.18 -16.44
C PRO A 497 -8.78 3.10 -15.24
N VAL A 498 -9.84 3.92 -15.07
CA VAL A 498 -10.10 4.67 -13.84
C VAL A 498 -11.32 4.04 -13.16
N LEU A 499 -11.08 3.32 -12.08
CA LEU A 499 -12.09 2.62 -11.31
C LEU A 499 -12.33 3.40 -10.02
N GLN A 500 -13.47 4.09 -9.93
CA GLN A 500 -13.78 5.00 -8.83
C GLN A 500 -14.53 4.28 -7.71
N HIS A 501 -14.32 4.70 -6.46
CA HIS A 501 -14.89 4.08 -5.26
C HIS A 501 -14.64 2.58 -5.15
N PHE A 502 -13.47 2.15 -5.61
CA PHE A 502 -13.17 0.75 -5.88
C PHE A 502 -12.93 -0.06 -4.61
N VAL A 503 -12.43 0.56 -3.57
CA VAL A 503 -12.29 -0.06 -2.25
C VAL A 503 -12.70 0.95 -1.19
N ARG A 504 -13.62 0.55 -0.32
CA ARG A 504 -13.97 1.37 0.85
C ARG A 504 -12.86 1.24 1.89
N PRO A 505 -12.46 2.33 2.56
CA PRO A 505 -11.50 2.27 3.66
C PRO A 505 -11.92 1.20 4.71
N GLY A 506 -10.94 0.44 5.20
CA GLY A 506 -11.16 -0.59 6.22
C GLY A 506 -11.71 -1.94 5.71
N MET A 507 -12.03 -2.08 4.42
CA MET A 507 -12.72 -3.27 3.90
C MET A 507 -11.86 -4.28 3.16
N ALA A 508 -10.66 -3.92 2.71
CA ALA A 508 -9.84 -4.85 1.93
C ALA A 508 -8.41 -4.94 2.41
N THR A 509 -7.82 -6.10 2.20
CA THR A 509 -6.36 -6.27 2.21
C THR A 509 -5.85 -6.08 0.79
N ALA A 510 -4.78 -5.30 0.59
CA ALA A 510 -4.18 -5.12 -0.72
C ALA A 510 -2.79 -5.76 -0.79
N LEU A 511 -2.53 -6.42 -1.91
CA LEU A 511 -1.17 -6.69 -2.38
C LEU A 511 -0.73 -5.44 -3.17
N VAL A 512 0.21 -4.69 -2.61
CA VAL A 512 0.77 -3.47 -3.22
C VAL A 512 2.14 -3.79 -3.78
N PRO A 513 2.45 -3.42 -5.04
CA PRO A 513 3.83 -3.50 -5.52
C PRO A 513 4.65 -2.52 -4.69
N ASP A 514 5.68 -3.00 -4.02
CA ASP A 514 6.46 -2.19 -3.10
C ASP A 514 7.86 -2.75 -2.85
N GLY A 515 8.86 -1.89 -2.97
CA GLY A 515 10.23 -2.18 -2.61
C GLY A 515 10.86 -3.35 -3.36
N ASN A 516 12.01 -3.76 -2.87
CA ASN A 516 12.89 -4.71 -3.54
C ASN A 516 12.43 -6.18 -3.46
N TRP A 517 11.51 -6.51 -2.57
CA TRP A 517 10.87 -7.83 -2.52
C TRP A 517 9.66 -7.93 -3.47
N GLY A 518 9.29 -6.81 -4.10
CA GLY A 518 8.25 -6.73 -5.09
C GLY A 518 6.86 -6.51 -4.54
N GLY A 519 6.61 -6.75 -3.25
CA GLY A 519 5.26 -6.61 -2.71
C GLY A 519 5.18 -6.40 -1.22
N ARG A 520 4.07 -5.80 -0.82
CA ARG A 520 3.67 -5.61 0.57
C ARG A 520 2.18 -5.87 0.72
N ILE A 521 1.80 -6.50 1.83
CA ILE A 521 0.40 -6.61 2.22
C ILE A 521 0.04 -5.37 3.05
N VAL A 522 -0.93 -4.61 2.57
CA VAL A 522 -1.51 -3.50 3.30
C VAL A 522 -2.88 -3.96 3.79
N GLU A 523 -2.98 -4.11 5.08
CA GLU A 523 -4.25 -4.33 5.76
C GLU A 523 -4.86 -2.96 5.98
N ASP A 524 -6.04 -2.69 5.47
CA ASP A 524 -6.69 -1.40 5.56
C ASP A 524 -6.16 -0.35 4.56
N VAL A 525 -6.75 -0.34 3.39
CA VAL A 525 -6.34 0.53 2.28
C VAL A 525 -6.99 1.93 2.44
N GLU A 526 -6.80 2.58 3.61
CA GLU A 526 -7.41 3.88 3.90
C GLU A 526 -6.87 5.01 3.00
N HIS A 527 -5.57 5.00 2.70
CA HIS A 527 -4.92 6.15 2.06
C HIS A 527 -4.53 5.91 0.61
N GLY A 528 -4.76 4.70 0.08
CA GLY A 528 -4.29 4.32 -1.23
C GLY A 528 -2.75 4.31 -1.32
N PHE A 529 -2.24 4.06 -2.52
CA PHE A 529 -0.80 4.10 -2.80
C PHE A 529 -0.53 4.74 -4.15
N TYR A 530 0.70 5.24 -4.31
CA TYR A 530 1.25 5.76 -5.54
C TYR A 530 2.59 5.06 -5.78
N ARG A 531 2.73 4.31 -6.91
CA ARG A 531 3.93 3.51 -7.21
C ARG A 531 4.31 3.65 -8.66
N GLU A 532 5.49 4.19 -8.90
CA GLU A 532 6.09 4.30 -10.23
C GLU A 532 6.69 2.97 -10.67
N TYR A 533 6.48 2.60 -11.93
CA TYR A 533 7.04 1.42 -12.57
C TYR A 533 7.77 1.82 -13.86
N PRO A 534 8.91 1.19 -14.20
CA PRO A 534 9.68 0.25 -13.39
C PRO A 534 10.60 0.95 -12.37
N GLY A 535 10.72 0.42 -11.17
CA GLY A 535 11.64 0.94 -10.17
C GLY A 535 11.67 0.10 -8.89
N GLY A 536 12.87 -0.16 -8.41
CA GLY A 536 13.09 -0.99 -7.23
C GLY A 536 12.65 -0.34 -5.91
N ASP A 537 12.58 0.99 -5.84
CA ASP A 537 12.05 1.71 -4.67
C ASP A 537 10.52 1.84 -4.70
N ALA A 538 9.87 1.49 -5.81
CA ALA A 538 8.44 1.68 -6.00
C ALA A 538 7.75 0.41 -6.53
N ALA A 539 7.54 0.27 -7.85
CA ALA A 539 6.94 -0.93 -8.42
C ALA A 539 7.97 -1.74 -9.22
N SER A 540 8.34 -2.89 -8.69
CA SER A 540 9.24 -3.85 -9.37
C SER A 540 8.50 -4.75 -10.36
N VAL A 541 7.16 -4.85 -10.25
CA VAL A 541 6.23 -5.65 -11.06
C VAL A 541 5.02 -4.85 -11.47
N GLN A 542 4.27 -5.32 -12.46
CA GLN A 542 3.16 -4.58 -13.08
C GLN A 542 1.78 -5.05 -12.59
N THR A 543 1.66 -5.39 -11.32
CA THR A 543 0.41 -5.92 -10.76
C THR A 543 0.18 -5.48 -9.33
N PHE A 544 -1.09 -5.33 -8.97
CA PHE A 544 -1.56 -5.19 -7.60
C PHE A 544 -2.90 -5.93 -7.47
N ALA A 545 -3.34 -6.21 -6.25
CA ALA A 545 -4.59 -6.89 -6.02
C ALA A 545 -5.27 -6.44 -4.73
N TYR A 546 -6.59 -6.49 -4.73
CA TYR A 546 -7.42 -6.36 -3.54
C TYR A 546 -7.96 -7.72 -3.15
N MET A 547 -8.03 -8.01 -1.86
CA MET A 547 -8.52 -9.26 -1.31
C MET A 547 -9.57 -8.98 -0.25
N LEU A 548 -10.72 -9.63 -0.37
CA LEU A 548 -11.84 -9.61 0.56
C LEU A 548 -12.07 -11.06 1.04
N GLY A 549 -11.53 -11.39 2.21
CA GLY A 549 -11.52 -12.77 2.67
C GLY A 549 -10.66 -13.68 1.78
N ASP A 550 -11.28 -14.71 1.20
CA ASP A 550 -10.63 -15.67 0.31
C ASP A 550 -10.88 -15.41 -1.19
N VAL A 551 -11.47 -14.26 -1.54
CA VAL A 551 -11.66 -13.83 -2.92
C VAL A 551 -10.93 -12.53 -3.20
N GLY A 552 -10.47 -12.33 -4.43
CA GLY A 552 -9.71 -11.15 -4.80
C GLY A 552 -10.02 -10.66 -6.20
N LEU A 553 -9.54 -9.43 -6.44
CA LEU A 553 -9.47 -8.80 -7.73
C LEU A 553 -8.04 -8.33 -7.97
N GLN A 554 -7.44 -8.81 -9.03
CA GLN A 554 -6.11 -8.43 -9.49
C GLN A 554 -6.19 -7.47 -10.67
N ILE A 555 -5.36 -6.44 -10.66
CA ILE A 555 -5.22 -5.48 -11.76
C ILE A 555 -3.76 -5.53 -12.24
N THR A 556 -3.57 -5.81 -13.53
CA THR A 556 -2.26 -6.05 -14.13
C THR A 556 -2.11 -5.27 -15.42
N ALA A 557 -1.06 -4.49 -15.57
CA ALA A 557 -0.67 -3.97 -16.88
C ALA A 557 0.10 -5.07 -17.63
N ARG A 558 -0.45 -5.53 -18.77
CA ARG A 558 0.15 -6.59 -19.57
C ARG A 558 1.14 -6.04 -20.60
N ASP A 559 2.08 -5.19 -20.13
CA ASP A 559 3.02 -4.47 -21.00
C ASP A 559 4.38 -5.17 -21.11
N GLY A 560 4.58 -5.90 -22.19
CA GLY A 560 5.85 -6.58 -22.50
C GLY A 560 7.02 -5.66 -22.84
N LYS A 561 6.80 -4.35 -22.98
CA LYS A 561 7.85 -3.33 -23.21
C LYS A 561 8.32 -2.66 -21.95
N ALA A 562 7.58 -2.85 -20.84
CA ALA A 562 7.86 -2.24 -19.54
C ALA A 562 7.99 -0.71 -19.61
N GLN A 563 7.01 -0.07 -20.25
CA GLN A 563 6.93 1.38 -20.36
C GLN A 563 6.66 2.01 -19.00
N GLU A 564 7.02 3.28 -18.84
CA GLU A 564 6.70 4.06 -17.65
C GLU A 564 5.20 4.06 -17.36
N LYS A 565 4.83 3.75 -16.13
CA LYS A 565 3.46 3.86 -15.62
C LYS A 565 3.44 4.05 -14.11
N VAL A 566 2.30 4.51 -13.62
CA VAL A 566 2.06 4.67 -12.18
C VAL A 566 0.81 3.92 -11.79
N PHE A 567 0.94 3.07 -10.80
CA PHE A 567 -0.19 2.48 -10.10
C PHE A 567 -0.62 3.44 -8.99
N ASN A 568 -1.82 4.00 -9.13
CA ASN A 568 -2.30 5.02 -8.23
C ASN A 568 -3.70 4.65 -7.72
N THR A 569 -3.80 4.48 -6.41
CA THR A 569 -5.07 4.14 -5.73
C THR A 569 -5.50 5.18 -4.71
N THR A 570 -4.92 6.37 -4.76
CA THR A 570 -5.35 7.50 -3.93
C THR A 570 -6.77 7.95 -4.28
N ASP A 571 -7.42 8.67 -3.37
CA ASP A 571 -8.78 9.20 -3.54
C ASP A 571 -9.85 8.11 -3.79
N GLN A 572 -9.66 6.91 -3.22
CA GLN A 572 -10.54 5.75 -3.41
C GLN A 572 -10.72 5.32 -4.86
N LYS A 573 -9.75 5.63 -5.73
CA LYS A 573 -9.70 5.22 -7.13
C LYS A 573 -8.64 4.15 -7.32
N ALA A 574 -8.87 3.23 -8.25
CA ALA A 574 -7.81 2.37 -8.77
C ALA A 574 -7.57 2.78 -10.22
N ARG A 575 -6.36 3.24 -10.53
CA ARG A 575 -6.03 3.77 -11.85
C ARG A 575 -4.58 3.46 -12.22
N ILE A 576 -4.35 3.29 -13.52
CA ILE A 576 -3.00 3.20 -14.08
C ILE A 576 -2.80 4.43 -14.95
N TRP A 577 -1.90 5.29 -14.51
CA TRP A 577 -1.41 6.42 -15.28
C TRP A 577 -0.20 6.00 -16.10
N TYR A 578 -0.08 6.47 -17.32
CA TYR A 578 1.12 6.32 -18.14
C TYR A 578 1.34 7.52 -19.04
N ARG A 579 2.61 7.86 -19.24
CA ARG A 579 3.03 8.93 -20.14
C ARG A 579 3.03 8.44 -21.55
N CYS A 580 2.38 9.17 -22.45
CA CYS A 580 2.28 8.79 -23.85
C CYS A 580 3.59 9.05 -24.60
N PRO A 581 3.96 8.24 -25.60
CA PRO A 581 5.03 8.57 -26.52
C PRO A 581 4.76 9.91 -27.22
N ASP A 582 5.81 10.69 -27.49
CA ASP A 582 5.73 12.06 -28.03
C ASP A 582 4.82 12.99 -27.20
N SER A 583 4.93 12.86 -25.88
CA SER A 583 4.13 13.54 -24.86
C SER A 583 3.98 15.04 -25.13
N GLY A 584 2.73 15.46 -25.38
CA GLY A 584 2.38 16.87 -25.60
C GLY A 584 2.76 17.44 -26.97
N LYS A 585 3.37 16.69 -27.88
CA LYS A 585 3.66 17.14 -29.23
C LYS A 585 2.33 17.34 -30.01
N PRO A 586 2.14 18.49 -30.69
CA PRO A 586 0.92 18.76 -31.44
C PRO A 586 0.48 17.59 -32.32
N GLY A 587 -0.78 17.21 -32.25
CA GLY A 587 -1.34 16.05 -32.98
C GLY A 587 -0.97 14.69 -32.37
N ALA A 588 -0.14 14.64 -31.30
CA ALA A 588 0.17 13.37 -30.64
C ALA A 588 -1.11 12.68 -30.15
N ALA A 589 -1.18 11.40 -30.45
CA ALA A 589 -2.26 10.48 -30.13
C ALA A 589 -1.66 9.20 -29.56
N ASN A 590 -2.43 8.33 -28.96
CA ASN A 590 -1.93 7.07 -28.43
C ASN A 590 -2.96 5.95 -28.48
N ALA A 591 -2.49 4.78 -28.86
CA ALA A 591 -3.19 3.51 -28.70
C ALA A 591 -2.16 2.50 -28.19
N PRO A 592 -2.01 2.31 -26.87
CA PRO A 592 -1.04 1.38 -26.32
C PRO A 592 -1.20 -0.02 -26.90
N ASP A 593 -0.10 -0.70 -27.17
CA ASP A 593 -0.05 -2.08 -27.66
C ASP A 593 -0.26 -3.12 -26.55
N PHE A 594 -0.43 -2.68 -25.33
CA PHE A 594 -0.77 -3.53 -24.18
C PHE A 594 -2.20 -3.30 -23.68
N ALA A 595 -2.70 -4.28 -22.95
CA ALA A 595 -3.96 -4.18 -22.22
C ALA A 595 -3.70 -4.07 -20.72
N VAL A 596 -4.65 -3.48 -20.01
CA VAL A 596 -4.79 -3.70 -18.56
C VAL A 596 -5.75 -4.83 -18.34
N GLU A 597 -5.39 -5.82 -17.55
CA GLU A 597 -6.25 -6.92 -17.16
C GLU A 597 -6.82 -6.67 -15.77
N THR A 598 -8.12 -6.86 -15.61
CA THR A 598 -8.77 -7.08 -14.32
C THR A 598 -9.17 -8.55 -14.23
N ALA A 599 -8.75 -9.24 -13.18
CA ALA A 599 -9.00 -10.66 -13.02
C ALA A 599 -9.46 -10.99 -11.60
N VAL A 600 -10.52 -11.76 -11.49
CA VAL A 600 -11.00 -12.25 -10.20
C VAL A 600 -10.36 -13.59 -9.87
N PHE A 601 -10.15 -13.85 -8.58
CA PHE A 601 -9.54 -15.11 -8.13
C PHE A 601 -10.09 -15.52 -6.76
N LYS A 602 -9.92 -16.80 -6.42
CA LYS A 602 -10.15 -17.34 -5.08
C LYS A 602 -8.81 -17.69 -4.45
N GLY A 603 -8.54 -17.19 -3.25
CA GLY A 603 -7.29 -17.37 -2.52
C GLY A 603 -6.76 -16.05 -1.95
N ASP A 604 -5.46 -15.95 -1.81
CA ASP A 604 -4.74 -14.83 -1.24
C ASP A 604 -3.75 -14.18 -2.23
N TRP A 605 -2.86 -13.33 -1.72
CA TRP A 605 -1.83 -12.67 -2.51
C TRP A 605 -0.93 -13.64 -3.28
N TRP A 606 -0.77 -14.88 -2.77
CA TRP A 606 0.03 -15.91 -3.43
C TRP A 606 -0.61 -16.34 -4.75
N THR A 607 -1.94 -16.52 -4.76
CA THR A 607 -2.70 -16.82 -5.98
C THR A 607 -2.52 -15.70 -7.02
N ALA A 608 -2.61 -14.44 -6.60
CA ALA A 608 -2.36 -13.30 -7.48
C ALA A 608 -0.93 -13.30 -8.05
N ALA A 609 0.07 -13.64 -7.21
CA ALA A 609 1.46 -13.76 -7.65
C ALA A 609 1.65 -14.87 -8.70
N LYS A 610 1.03 -16.04 -8.51
CA LYS A 610 1.13 -17.16 -9.46
C LYS A 610 0.40 -16.88 -10.78
N ARG A 611 -0.76 -16.22 -10.76
CA ARG A 611 -1.42 -15.72 -11.98
C ARG A 611 -0.50 -14.75 -12.74
N TYR A 612 0.11 -13.81 -12.04
CA TYR A 612 1.07 -12.88 -12.67
C TYR A 612 2.27 -13.63 -13.26
N ARG A 613 2.83 -14.63 -12.55
CA ARG A 613 3.95 -15.44 -13.00
C ARG A 613 3.71 -16.07 -14.38
N GLU A 614 2.52 -16.56 -14.67
CA GLU A 614 2.19 -17.18 -15.97
C GLU A 614 2.41 -16.24 -17.15
N TRP A 615 2.01 -14.98 -17.00
CA TRP A 615 2.27 -13.97 -18.00
C TRP A 615 3.73 -13.51 -18.00
N ALA A 616 4.28 -13.22 -16.84
CA ALA A 616 5.59 -12.64 -16.62
C ALA A 616 6.73 -13.51 -17.17
N LEU A 617 6.63 -14.84 -17.02
CA LEU A 617 7.65 -15.77 -17.55
C LEU A 617 7.65 -15.87 -19.09
N ARG A 618 6.62 -15.39 -19.78
CA ARG A 618 6.60 -15.30 -21.25
C ARG A 618 7.20 -14.00 -21.77
N GLN A 619 7.51 -13.04 -20.92
CA GLN A 619 8.05 -11.75 -21.33
C GLN A 619 9.53 -11.82 -21.68
N LYS A 620 10.02 -10.82 -22.47
CA LYS A 620 11.40 -10.80 -22.97
C LYS A 620 12.46 -10.95 -21.89
N TRP A 621 12.24 -10.37 -20.71
CA TRP A 621 13.18 -10.43 -19.59
C TRP A 621 13.26 -11.78 -18.88
N ALA A 622 12.34 -12.68 -19.14
CA ALA A 622 12.37 -14.04 -18.59
C ALA A 622 12.69 -15.13 -19.62
N ARG A 623 12.77 -14.80 -20.93
CA ARG A 623 12.93 -15.77 -22.05
C ARG A 623 14.24 -16.55 -22.05
N LYS A 624 15.29 -16.02 -21.41
CA LYS A 624 16.55 -16.75 -21.27
C LYS A 624 16.44 -18.02 -20.42
N GLY A 625 15.30 -18.21 -19.79
CA GLY A 625 15.01 -19.40 -18.98
C GLY A 625 15.59 -19.34 -17.57
N PRO A 626 15.55 -20.46 -16.83
CA PRO A 626 16.04 -20.53 -15.46
C PRO A 626 17.56 -20.42 -15.38
N LEU A 627 18.06 -19.88 -14.28
CA LEU A 627 19.50 -19.75 -13.99
C LEU A 627 20.25 -21.07 -14.14
N ALA A 628 19.61 -22.19 -13.80
CA ALA A 628 20.20 -23.52 -13.91
C ALA A 628 20.68 -23.84 -15.33
N THR A 629 20.01 -23.32 -16.36
CA THR A 629 20.32 -23.60 -17.78
C THR A 629 20.91 -22.42 -18.53
N ARG A 630 20.92 -21.22 -17.95
CA ARG A 630 21.48 -20.00 -18.56
C ARG A 630 23.00 -20.13 -18.74
N LYS A 631 23.50 -19.97 -19.96
CA LYS A 631 24.93 -20.04 -20.30
C LYS A 631 25.69 -18.76 -19.94
N ASP A 632 25.00 -17.62 -19.92
CA ASP A 632 25.58 -16.30 -19.63
C ASP A 632 25.52 -15.94 -18.12
N PHE A 633 25.05 -16.82 -17.27
CA PHE A 633 25.00 -16.61 -15.82
C PHE A 633 26.34 -16.91 -15.16
N CYS A 634 26.83 -15.99 -14.36
CA CYS A 634 28.02 -16.18 -13.55
C CYS A 634 27.78 -17.18 -12.41
N ARG A 635 28.23 -18.42 -12.54
CA ARG A 635 28.02 -19.48 -11.54
C ARG A 635 28.60 -19.17 -10.18
N ARG A 636 29.76 -18.48 -10.13
CA ARG A 636 30.38 -18.04 -8.86
C ARG A 636 29.43 -17.16 -8.04
N LEU A 637 28.60 -16.34 -8.68
CA LEU A 637 27.60 -15.54 -8.00
C LEU A 637 26.55 -16.41 -7.28
N GLY A 638 26.11 -17.50 -7.89
CA GLY A 638 25.18 -18.45 -7.25
C GLY A 638 25.76 -19.12 -6.01
N ASP A 639 27.09 -19.25 -5.94
CA ASP A 639 27.81 -19.91 -4.85
C ASP A 639 28.10 -18.96 -3.67
N VAL A 640 27.94 -17.64 -3.81
CA VAL A 640 28.17 -16.68 -2.71
C VAL A 640 27.24 -17.01 -1.55
N GLY A 641 27.83 -17.24 -0.38
CA GLY A 641 27.09 -17.47 0.87
C GLY A 641 26.79 -16.19 1.63
N LEU A 642 27.77 -15.27 1.70
CA LEU A 642 27.63 -14.02 2.45
C LEU A 642 28.23 -12.82 1.70
N TRP A 643 27.52 -11.68 1.72
CA TRP A 643 28.01 -10.42 1.17
C TRP A 643 28.54 -9.50 2.26
N LEU A 644 29.67 -8.82 1.95
CA LEU A 644 30.28 -7.76 2.78
C LEU A 644 30.10 -6.41 2.07
N GLN A 645 29.59 -5.41 2.78
CA GLN A 645 29.65 -4.03 2.36
C GLN A 645 30.88 -3.36 2.95
N ILE A 646 31.83 -2.95 2.13
CA ILE A 646 33.13 -2.46 2.60
C ILE A 646 33.40 -1.03 2.15
N TRP A 647 33.78 -0.21 3.12
CA TRP A 647 34.18 1.18 2.95
C TRP A 647 35.67 1.42 3.25
N ASN A 648 36.46 0.37 3.43
CA ASN A 648 37.89 0.46 3.71
C ASN A 648 38.68 0.82 2.44
N PRO A 649 39.72 1.65 2.55
CA PRO A 649 40.64 1.92 1.44
C PRO A 649 41.46 0.68 1.04
N PRO A 650 42.17 0.69 -0.12
CA PRO A 650 42.88 -0.46 -0.61
C PRO A 650 43.89 -1.10 0.37
N GLY A 651 44.57 -0.28 1.17
CA GLY A 651 45.54 -0.79 2.17
C GLY A 651 44.91 -1.52 3.37
N GLU A 652 43.57 -1.38 3.60
CA GLU A 652 42.86 -1.96 4.73
C GLU A 652 41.84 -3.01 4.33
N VAL A 653 41.32 -2.97 3.10
CA VAL A 653 40.24 -3.87 2.64
C VAL A 653 40.62 -5.32 2.77
N THR A 654 41.86 -5.68 2.46
CA THR A 654 42.36 -7.07 2.54
C THR A 654 42.37 -7.60 3.97
N ASN A 655 42.69 -6.75 4.95
CA ASN A 655 42.64 -7.12 6.38
C ASN A 655 41.20 -7.36 6.83
N ALA A 656 40.25 -6.48 6.42
CA ALA A 656 38.85 -6.65 6.73
C ALA A 656 38.28 -7.95 6.12
N VAL A 657 38.61 -8.25 4.89
CA VAL A 657 38.21 -9.50 4.23
C VAL A 657 38.91 -10.73 4.84
N ALA A 658 40.16 -10.66 5.17
CA ALA A 658 40.89 -11.74 5.86
C ALA A 658 40.25 -12.12 7.19
N LYS A 659 39.83 -11.13 7.97
CA LYS A 659 39.08 -11.34 9.24
C LYS A 659 37.76 -12.08 8.98
N ALA A 660 37.02 -11.72 7.93
CA ALA A 660 35.77 -12.39 7.56
C ALA A 660 36.02 -13.85 7.08
N LEU A 661 37.05 -14.07 6.26
CA LEU A 661 37.46 -15.42 5.81
C LEU A 661 37.85 -16.30 6.98
N ALA A 662 38.59 -15.76 7.97
CA ALA A 662 38.97 -16.50 9.17
C ALA A 662 37.74 -16.87 10.05
N ALA A 663 36.74 -15.99 10.13
CA ALA A 663 35.48 -16.25 10.87
C ALA A 663 34.55 -17.21 10.11
N LEU A 664 34.67 -17.30 8.79
CA LEU A 664 33.73 -18.03 7.89
C LEU A 664 34.53 -18.88 6.88
N PRO A 665 35.35 -19.86 7.33
CA PRO A 665 36.32 -20.55 6.43
C PRO A 665 35.65 -21.32 5.29
N ASP A 666 34.42 -21.78 5.48
CA ASP A 666 33.67 -22.62 4.51
C ASP A 666 32.62 -21.84 3.71
N ILE A 667 32.55 -20.54 3.87
CA ILE A 667 31.51 -19.71 3.24
C ILE A 667 32.13 -18.84 2.15
N PRO A 668 31.82 -19.06 0.86
CA PRO A 668 32.24 -18.17 -0.20
C PRO A 668 31.73 -16.75 -0.01
N LEU A 669 32.60 -15.75 -0.08
CA LEU A 669 32.28 -14.36 0.18
C LEU A 669 32.15 -13.55 -1.09
N GLY A 670 31.21 -12.59 -1.07
CA GLY A 670 31.11 -11.49 -2.00
C GLY A 670 31.44 -10.17 -1.30
N VAL A 671 32.16 -9.29 -1.96
CA VAL A 671 32.53 -7.96 -1.45
C VAL A 671 31.98 -6.89 -2.37
N HIS A 672 31.09 -6.05 -1.85
CA HIS A 672 30.66 -4.81 -2.47
C HIS A 672 31.54 -3.68 -1.93
N TRP A 673 32.47 -3.20 -2.79
CA TRP A 673 33.52 -2.27 -2.40
C TRP A 673 33.24 -0.85 -2.86
N TYR A 674 33.06 0.11 -1.93
CA TYR A 674 32.64 1.47 -2.19
C TYR A 674 33.77 2.47 -2.45
N VAL A 675 34.89 2.39 -1.72
CA VAL A 675 35.91 3.45 -1.74
C VAL A 675 37.21 3.06 -2.48
N TRP A 676 37.09 2.29 -3.54
CA TRP A 676 38.17 1.88 -4.42
C TRP A 676 38.71 3.01 -5.33
N HIS A 677 37.86 4.02 -5.66
CA HIS A 677 38.16 5.14 -6.54
C HIS A 677 38.65 6.37 -5.78
N GLN A 678 39.30 7.33 -6.48
CA GLN A 678 39.85 8.57 -5.91
C GLN A 678 38.75 9.57 -5.50
N ILE A 679 37.62 9.62 -6.24
CA ILE A 679 36.53 10.57 -5.97
C ILE A 679 35.77 10.20 -4.69
N PRO A 680 35.23 11.18 -3.94
CA PRO A 680 34.34 10.87 -2.84
C PRO A 680 33.05 10.19 -3.30
N PHE A 681 32.42 9.44 -2.39
CA PHE A 681 31.12 8.83 -2.67
C PHE A 681 30.04 9.90 -2.96
N ASP A 682 29.17 9.67 -3.92
CA ASP A 682 28.14 10.59 -4.40
C ASP A 682 28.69 11.95 -4.89
N HIS A 683 29.88 11.95 -5.46
CA HIS A 683 30.61 13.12 -5.93
C HIS A 683 31.38 12.81 -7.20
N SER A 684 31.49 13.74 -8.10
CA SER A 684 32.35 13.71 -9.30
C SER A 684 32.10 12.53 -10.27
N TYR A 685 30.92 11.93 -10.27
CA TYR A 685 30.58 10.90 -11.26
C TYR A 685 30.58 11.46 -12.69
N PRO A 686 31.03 10.72 -13.71
CA PRO A 686 31.59 9.37 -13.69
C PRO A 686 33.14 9.31 -13.72
N GLU A 687 33.84 10.28 -13.18
CA GLU A 687 35.32 10.37 -13.26
C GLU A 687 36.02 9.42 -12.27
N TYR A 688 35.85 8.11 -12.45
CA TYR A 688 36.42 7.08 -11.59
C TYR A 688 37.92 6.85 -11.79
N ARG A 689 38.48 7.32 -12.91
CA ARG A 689 39.92 7.20 -13.23
C ARG A 689 40.71 8.41 -12.73
N PRO A 690 41.98 8.16 -12.24
CA PRO A 690 42.57 6.87 -11.95
C PRO A 690 41.99 6.24 -10.68
N GLU A 691 42.23 4.92 -10.50
CA GLU A 691 41.94 4.22 -9.24
C GLU A 691 42.83 4.71 -8.10
N LYS A 692 42.46 4.39 -6.85
CA LYS A 692 43.37 4.54 -5.71
C LYS A 692 44.55 3.60 -5.82
N GLN A 693 45.74 4.03 -5.30
CA GLN A 693 46.93 3.16 -5.20
C GLN A 693 46.59 1.92 -4.39
N GLY A 694 47.05 0.75 -4.88
CA GLY A 694 46.83 -0.55 -4.22
C GLY A 694 45.52 -1.27 -4.56
N VAL A 695 44.66 -0.70 -5.44
CA VAL A 695 43.39 -1.32 -5.85
C VAL A 695 43.66 -2.62 -6.59
N ARG A 696 44.59 -2.67 -7.54
CA ARG A 696 44.88 -3.86 -8.34
C ARG A 696 45.35 -5.00 -7.46
N GLU A 697 46.28 -4.70 -6.57
CA GLU A 697 46.83 -5.66 -5.63
C GLU A 697 45.75 -6.19 -4.67
N ALA A 698 44.88 -5.32 -4.18
CA ALA A 698 43.79 -5.70 -3.29
C ALA A 698 42.76 -6.59 -4.01
N MET A 699 42.38 -6.24 -5.24
CA MET A 699 41.43 -7.05 -6.04
C MET A 699 42.04 -8.42 -6.37
N GLU A 700 43.32 -8.46 -6.76
CA GLU A 700 44.00 -9.71 -7.06
C GLU A 700 44.13 -10.58 -5.81
N TRP A 701 44.46 -9.99 -4.66
CA TRP A 701 44.51 -10.70 -3.38
C TRP A 701 43.14 -11.32 -3.05
N MET A 702 42.07 -10.56 -3.10
CA MET A 702 40.72 -11.06 -2.83
C MET A 702 40.33 -12.20 -3.77
N LYS A 703 40.60 -12.05 -5.06
CA LYS A 703 40.31 -13.10 -6.09
C LYS A 703 41.08 -14.38 -5.81
N ARG A 704 42.34 -14.29 -5.43
CA ARG A 704 43.17 -15.48 -5.06
C ARG A 704 42.62 -16.22 -3.85
N HIS A 705 41.88 -15.51 -2.96
CA HIS A 705 41.18 -16.10 -1.82
C HIS A 705 39.73 -16.50 -2.13
N GLY A 706 39.34 -16.58 -3.41
CA GLY A 706 38.01 -17.04 -3.84
C GLY A 706 36.88 -16.02 -3.69
N VAL A 707 37.22 -14.77 -3.37
CA VAL A 707 36.21 -13.71 -3.13
C VAL A 707 35.66 -13.14 -4.44
N LEU A 708 34.36 -12.95 -4.53
CA LEU A 708 33.71 -12.22 -5.61
C LEU A 708 33.78 -10.71 -5.30
N VAL A 709 34.58 -9.96 -6.08
CA VAL A 709 34.81 -8.52 -5.82
C VAL A 709 34.02 -7.67 -6.77
N MET A 710 33.17 -6.80 -6.19
CA MET A 710 32.22 -5.97 -6.90
C MET A 710 32.43 -4.51 -6.55
N PRO A 711 33.18 -3.74 -7.37
CA PRO A 711 33.35 -2.30 -7.17
C PRO A 711 32.05 -1.55 -7.49
N TYR A 712 31.74 -0.55 -6.67
CA TYR A 712 30.60 0.33 -6.85
C TYR A 712 30.83 1.32 -7.99
N ILE A 713 29.88 1.47 -8.90
CA ILE A 713 29.77 2.64 -9.81
C ILE A 713 28.33 3.10 -9.92
N ASN A 714 28.13 4.43 -10.12
CA ASN A 714 26.84 4.97 -10.51
C ASN A 714 26.74 4.96 -12.04
N ALA A 715 25.67 4.36 -12.57
CA ALA A 715 25.47 4.20 -14.02
C ALA A 715 24.37 5.13 -14.58
N ARG A 716 23.97 6.18 -13.83
CA ARG A 716 22.90 7.10 -14.22
C ARG A 716 23.30 8.57 -14.22
N LEU A 717 24.21 8.99 -13.37
CA LEU A 717 24.41 10.39 -13.02
C LEU A 717 25.75 10.96 -13.49
N TRP A 718 25.75 12.25 -13.85
CA TRP A 718 26.95 13.06 -14.10
C TRP A 718 26.95 14.29 -13.19
N ASP A 719 28.08 14.56 -12.51
CA ASP A 719 28.21 15.76 -11.67
C ASP A 719 28.34 17.01 -12.55
N THR A 720 27.39 17.93 -12.44
CA THR A 720 27.32 19.10 -13.29
C THR A 720 28.40 20.15 -13.04
N ALA A 721 29.19 20.02 -11.98
CA ALA A 721 30.30 20.92 -11.66
C ALA A 721 31.64 20.46 -12.27
N LEU A 722 31.67 19.32 -12.93
CA LEU A 722 32.89 18.85 -13.59
C LEU A 722 33.10 19.54 -14.93
N PRO A 723 34.32 19.91 -15.30
CA PRO A 723 34.62 20.44 -16.63
C PRO A 723 34.22 19.53 -17.77
N SER A 724 34.32 18.21 -17.57
CA SER A 724 33.89 17.17 -18.51
C SER A 724 32.38 17.18 -18.79
N PHE A 725 31.57 17.74 -17.88
CA PHE A 725 30.13 17.85 -18.09
C PHE A 725 29.74 18.80 -19.23
N ASP A 726 30.57 19.81 -19.56
CA ASP A 726 30.26 20.72 -20.67
C ASP A 726 30.14 19.95 -21.99
N GLY A 727 30.98 18.95 -22.24
CA GLY A 727 30.88 18.05 -23.40
C GLY A 727 29.75 17.03 -23.30
N ALA A 728 29.33 16.68 -22.10
CA ALA A 728 28.30 15.68 -21.84
C ALA A 728 26.88 16.25 -21.71
N ARG A 729 26.74 17.54 -21.47
CA ARG A 729 25.48 18.25 -21.20
C ARG A 729 24.39 17.97 -22.24
N SER A 730 24.77 17.89 -23.51
CA SER A 730 23.81 17.64 -24.60
C SER A 730 23.15 16.26 -24.52
N PHE A 731 23.74 15.31 -23.78
CA PHE A 731 23.27 13.91 -23.61
C PHE A 731 22.51 13.68 -22.30
N ALA A 732 22.36 14.71 -21.46
CA ALA A 732 21.55 14.63 -20.26
C ALA A 732 20.04 14.65 -20.60
N CYS A 733 19.22 14.02 -19.75
CA CYS A 733 17.76 14.08 -19.90
C CYS A 733 17.26 15.52 -19.79
N LYS A 734 16.34 15.92 -20.68
CA LYS A 734 15.80 17.28 -20.76
C LYS A 734 14.31 17.35 -20.44
N LYS A 735 13.94 18.45 -19.80
CA LYS A 735 12.57 18.87 -19.55
C LYS A 735 11.91 19.36 -20.84
N PRO A 736 10.56 19.53 -20.88
CA PRO A 736 9.86 20.10 -22.02
C PRO A 736 10.31 21.54 -22.41
N ASP A 737 10.89 22.28 -21.47
CA ASP A 737 11.44 23.62 -21.70
C ASP A 737 12.87 23.62 -22.25
N GLY A 738 13.46 22.46 -22.51
CA GLY A 738 14.82 22.26 -23.00
C GLY A 738 15.92 22.28 -21.94
N ASN A 739 15.59 22.61 -20.69
CA ASN A 739 16.53 22.56 -19.58
C ASN A 739 16.81 21.12 -19.14
N ILE A 740 18.03 20.83 -18.69
CA ILE A 740 18.37 19.53 -18.13
C ILE A 740 17.67 19.33 -16.78
N TYR A 741 17.41 18.04 -16.46
CA TYR A 741 17.07 17.68 -15.08
C TYR A 741 18.33 17.75 -14.22
N VAL A 742 18.16 18.21 -12.98
CA VAL A 742 19.21 18.25 -11.97
C VAL A 742 18.62 17.76 -10.65
N GLU A 743 19.28 16.83 -10.01
CA GLU A 743 18.95 16.34 -8.68
C GLU A 743 20.16 16.47 -7.74
N LYS A 744 19.91 16.46 -6.43
CA LYS A 744 20.99 16.54 -5.45
C LYS A 744 21.36 15.14 -4.95
N SER A 745 22.66 14.83 -4.97
CA SER A 745 23.21 13.65 -4.31
C SER A 745 23.16 13.77 -2.79
N ALA A 746 23.46 12.69 -2.07
CA ALA A 746 23.59 12.70 -0.61
C ALA A 746 24.66 13.68 -0.12
N CYS A 747 25.67 13.97 -0.93
CA CYS A 747 26.71 14.99 -0.67
C CYS A 747 26.34 16.40 -1.16
N ALA A 748 25.05 16.66 -1.43
CA ALA A 748 24.52 17.95 -1.90
C ALA A 748 25.11 18.44 -3.24
N ARG A 749 25.74 17.57 -4.05
CA ARG A 749 26.19 17.88 -5.42
C ARG A 749 25.00 17.91 -6.37
N ASN A 750 25.06 18.78 -7.37
CA ASN A 750 24.11 18.80 -8.46
C ASN A 750 24.50 17.74 -9.49
N MET A 751 23.62 16.78 -9.70
CA MET A 751 23.81 15.66 -10.62
C MET A 751 22.79 15.73 -11.76
N ALA A 752 23.23 15.52 -12.99
CA ALA A 752 22.35 15.40 -14.14
C ALA A 752 22.10 13.93 -14.46
N PRO A 753 20.84 13.46 -14.50
CA PRO A 753 20.54 12.13 -15.04
C PRO A 753 20.83 12.12 -16.55
N MET A 754 21.70 11.19 -16.97
CA MET A 754 22.08 11.00 -18.37
C MET A 754 21.02 10.17 -19.08
N CYS A 755 20.78 10.47 -20.36
CA CYS A 755 19.79 9.73 -21.13
C CYS A 755 20.36 8.37 -21.56
N PRO A 756 19.79 7.24 -21.08
CA PRO A 756 20.30 5.90 -21.40
C PRO A 756 20.09 5.51 -22.87
N ALA A 757 19.26 6.24 -23.62
CA ALA A 757 19.05 6.00 -25.05
C ALA A 757 20.20 6.55 -25.90
N THR A 758 21.06 7.44 -25.39
CA THR A 758 22.17 8.02 -26.14
C THR A 758 23.37 7.06 -26.22
N VAL A 759 23.94 6.94 -27.39
CA VAL A 759 25.14 6.10 -27.64
C VAL A 759 26.32 6.59 -26.79
N PHE A 760 26.43 7.90 -26.60
CA PHE A 760 27.47 8.51 -25.78
C PHE A 760 27.46 7.94 -24.34
N TRP A 761 26.30 7.94 -23.68
CA TRP A 761 26.20 7.43 -22.31
C TRP A 761 26.41 5.94 -22.23
N GLN A 762 25.86 5.18 -23.19
CA GLN A 762 26.07 3.73 -23.28
C GLN A 762 27.54 3.37 -23.41
N GLN A 763 28.30 4.10 -24.24
CA GLN A 763 29.76 3.92 -24.40
C GLN A 763 30.52 4.31 -23.13
N THR A 764 30.17 5.45 -22.51
CA THR A 764 30.84 5.94 -21.30
C THR A 764 30.77 4.88 -20.19
N ILE A 765 29.61 4.32 -19.92
CA ILE A 765 29.47 3.25 -18.90
C ILE A 765 30.12 1.93 -19.38
N GLY A 766 30.00 1.60 -20.66
CA GLY A 766 30.69 0.45 -21.25
C GLY A 766 32.20 0.46 -21.05
N ASP A 767 32.83 1.61 -21.30
CA ASP A 767 34.30 1.80 -21.16
C ASP A 767 34.75 1.74 -19.68
N ILE A 768 33.93 2.23 -18.76
CA ILE A 768 34.18 2.10 -17.31
C ILE A 768 34.10 0.62 -16.91
N CYS A 769 33.08 -0.09 -17.33
CA CYS A 769 32.91 -1.50 -17.02
C CYS A 769 34.02 -2.36 -17.61
N ALA A 770 34.42 -2.12 -18.87
CA ALA A 770 35.54 -2.82 -19.49
C ALA A 770 36.85 -2.59 -18.72
N TRP A 771 37.15 -1.35 -18.35
CA TRP A 771 38.33 -1.03 -17.54
C TRP A 771 38.31 -1.73 -16.16
N LEU A 772 37.18 -1.76 -15.46
CA LEU A 772 37.04 -2.47 -14.18
C LEU A 772 37.37 -3.97 -14.34
N VAL A 773 36.91 -4.57 -15.40
CA VAL A 773 37.06 -6.01 -15.66
C VAL A 773 38.46 -6.34 -16.18
N ASP A 774 38.93 -5.63 -17.22
CA ASP A 774 40.13 -5.98 -17.97
C ASP A 774 41.41 -5.47 -17.32
N ASP A 775 41.36 -4.22 -16.79
CA ASP A 775 42.57 -3.59 -16.22
C ASP A 775 42.66 -3.77 -14.69
N LEU A 776 41.51 -3.65 -13.97
CA LEU A 776 41.51 -3.76 -12.50
C LEU A 776 41.20 -5.17 -12.02
N GLY A 777 40.69 -6.03 -12.90
CA GLY A 777 40.43 -7.43 -12.63
C GLY A 777 39.20 -7.68 -11.73
N ALA A 778 38.21 -6.81 -11.73
CA ALA A 778 36.93 -7.06 -11.06
C ALA A 778 36.26 -8.33 -11.63
N ASN A 779 35.68 -9.17 -10.78
CA ASN A 779 34.95 -10.36 -11.19
C ASN A 779 33.43 -10.28 -10.94
N ALA A 780 32.95 -9.09 -10.48
CA ALA A 780 31.57 -8.68 -10.51
C ALA A 780 31.46 -7.16 -10.76
N LEU A 781 30.38 -6.71 -11.36
CA LEU A 781 30.02 -5.31 -11.61
C LEU A 781 28.76 -4.95 -10.87
N TYR A 782 28.70 -3.73 -10.34
CA TYR A 782 27.50 -3.17 -9.72
C TYR A 782 27.15 -1.86 -10.39
N LEU A 783 25.95 -1.82 -11.00
CA LEU A 783 25.42 -0.67 -11.72
C LEU A 783 24.36 0.02 -10.86
N ASP A 784 24.80 0.99 -10.07
CA ASP A 784 23.92 1.73 -9.17
C ASP A 784 22.83 2.48 -9.92
N GLN A 785 21.63 2.52 -9.33
CA GLN A 785 20.42 3.23 -9.77
C GLN A 785 19.75 2.73 -11.06
N VAL A 786 20.30 1.81 -11.81
CA VAL A 786 19.70 1.32 -13.07
C VAL A 786 18.34 0.64 -12.84
N ALA A 787 18.26 -0.24 -11.84
CA ALA A 787 17.04 -0.98 -11.54
C ALA A 787 16.26 -0.38 -10.36
N GLN A 788 16.86 0.54 -9.63
CA GLN A 788 16.28 1.15 -8.43
C GLN A 788 15.42 2.37 -8.76
N THR A 789 15.94 3.26 -9.60
CA THR A 789 15.30 4.55 -9.89
C THR A 789 14.19 4.39 -10.92
N GLY A 790 13.05 5.05 -10.67
CA GLY A 790 11.97 5.13 -11.64
C GLY A 790 12.37 5.90 -12.92
N PRO A 791 11.64 5.71 -14.02
CA PRO A 791 11.93 6.37 -15.28
C PRO A 791 11.75 7.86 -15.17
N GLY A 792 12.73 8.63 -15.70
CA GLY A 792 12.58 10.05 -15.95
C GLY A 792 11.94 10.30 -17.32
N ALA A 793 11.35 11.48 -17.50
CA ALA A 793 10.95 11.92 -18.82
C ALA A 793 12.14 12.59 -19.52
N CYS A 794 12.34 12.37 -20.82
CA CYS A 794 13.28 13.13 -21.63
C CYS A 794 12.58 13.69 -22.87
N HIS A 795 12.70 15.00 -23.07
CA HIS A 795 12.06 15.71 -24.16
C HIS A 795 13.07 16.25 -25.20
N ASP A 796 14.25 15.64 -25.30
CA ASP A 796 15.23 16.01 -26.32
C ASP A 796 14.99 15.23 -27.63
N PRO A 797 14.61 15.92 -28.72
CA PRO A 797 14.35 15.27 -30.00
C PRO A 797 15.64 14.72 -30.67
N SER A 798 16.82 15.16 -30.22
CA SER A 798 18.10 14.70 -30.79
C SER A 798 18.57 13.36 -30.21
N HIS A 799 17.93 12.88 -29.13
CA HIS A 799 18.33 11.63 -28.48
C HIS A 799 17.80 10.35 -29.16
N GLY A 800 17.02 10.51 -30.24
CA GLY A 800 16.58 9.38 -31.10
C GLY A 800 15.49 8.48 -30.50
N HIS A 801 14.76 8.96 -29.48
CA HIS A 801 13.63 8.28 -28.87
C HIS A 801 12.37 9.15 -28.84
N SER A 802 11.20 8.58 -28.54
CA SER A 802 9.96 9.32 -28.37
C SER A 802 10.05 10.30 -27.19
N LEU A 803 9.49 11.49 -27.33
CA LEU A 803 9.54 12.51 -26.30
C LEU A 803 8.73 12.09 -25.05
N GLY A 804 9.32 12.23 -23.91
CA GLY A 804 8.69 11.99 -22.61
C GLY A 804 8.45 10.51 -22.32
N GLY A 805 7.40 9.92 -22.87
CA GLY A 805 6.93 8.57 -22.58
C GLY A 805 7.40 7.49 -23.57
N GLY A 806 6.87 6.29 -23.42
CA GLY A 806 7.22 5.10 -24.18
C GLY A 806 8.22 4.18 -23.47
N ALA A 807 8.80 3.25 -24.24
CA ALA A 807 9.73 2.23 -23.69
C ALA A 807 11.20 2.65 -23.68
N TRP A 808 11.52 3.87 -24.12
CA TRP A 808 12.88 4.33 -24.38
C TRP A 808 13.82 4.23 -23.17
N TRP A 809 13.31 4.45 -21.95
CA TRP A 809 14.08 4.33 -20.71
C TRP A 809 14.56 2.89 -20.49
N THR A 810 13.64 1.97 -20.47
CA THR A 810 13.92 0.55 -20.28
C THR A 810 14.79 -0.01 -21.39
N GLU A 811 14.46 0.32 -22.64
CA GLU A 811 15.23 -0.12 -23.82
C GLU A 811 16.62 0.50 -23.85
N GLY A 812 16.77 1.77 -23.48
CA GLY A 812 18.03 2.47 -23.38
C GLY A 812 19.00 1.78 -22.41
N TYR A 813 18.57 1.48 -21.20
CA TYR A 813 19.40 0.72 -20.24
C TYR A 813 19.68 -0.70 -20.71
N ARG A 814 18.72 -1.38 -21.32
CA ARG A 814 18.98 -2.70 -21.90
C ARG A 814 20.02 -2.65 -23.01
N ASN A 815 19.99 -1.65 -23.86
CA ASN A 815 21.00 -1.43 -24.92
C ASN A 815 22.37 -1.12 -24.33
N MET A 816 22.44 -0.33 -23.26
CA MET A 816 23.68 -0.05 -22.51
C MET A 816 24.28 -1.33 -21.90
N ILE A 817 23.45 -2.15 -21.26
CA ILE A 817 23.93 -3.35 -20.54
C ILE A 817 24.26 -4.51 -21.49
N THR A 818 23.64 -4.61 -22.66
CA THR A 818 23.82 -5.74 -23.59
C THR A 818 25.28 -5.97 -23.98
N PRO A 819 26.06 -4.97 -24.46
CA PRO A 819 27.48 -5.16 -24.76
C PRO A 819 28.31 -5.47 -23.50
N ILE A 820 28.03 -4.81 -22.37
CA ILE A 820 28.67 -5.09 -21.08
C ILE A 820 28.42 -6.55 -20.68
N ARG A 821 27.20 -7.02 -20.85
CA ARG A 821 26.80 -8.41 -20.55
C ARG A 821 27.56 -9.43 -21.39
N ARG A 822 27.72 -9.16 -22.67
CA ARG A 822 28.49 -10.05 -23.58
C ARG A 822 29.95 -10.17 -23.12
N HIS A 823 30.59 -9.04 -22.90
CA HIS A 823 31.97 -8.99 -22.41
C HIS A 823 32.13 -9.68 -21.02
N ALA A 824 31.25 -9.37 -20.09
CA ALA A 824 31.26 -9.99 -18.76
C ALA A 824 31.06 -11.51 -18.79
N ALA A 825 30.16 -12.01 -19.66
CA ALA A 825 29.90 -13.45 -19.79
C ALA A 825 31.13 -14.19 -20.32
N GLU A 826 31.89 -13.64 -21.29
CA GLU A 826 33.15 -14.21 -21.82
C GLU A 826 34.25 -14.33 -20.75
N LYS A 827 34.22 -13.43 -19.76
CA LYS A 827 35.16 -13.38 -18.63
C LYS A 827 34.69 -14.10 -17.36
N GLY A 828 33.44 -14.59 -17.36
CA GLY A 828 32.81 -15.17 -16.17
C GLY A 828 32.56 -14.16 -15.05
N VAL A 829 32.27 -12.89 -15.39
CA VAL A 829 32.02 -11.79 -14.50
C VAL A 829 30.51 -11.64 -14.26
N ALA A 830 30.09 -11.45 -13.01
CA ALA A 830 28.71 -11.18 -12.66
C ALA A 830 28.34 -9.71 -12.93
N ILE A 831 27.08 -9.45 -13.31
CA ILE A 831 26.54 -8.09 -13.39
C ILE A 831 25.35 -7.96 -12.45
N THR A 832 25.38 -6.95 -11.58
CA THR A 832 24.34 -6.68 -10.58
C THR A 832 23.90 -5.22 -10.65
N ALA A 833 22.81 -4.91 -9.97
CA ALA A 833 22.35 -3.53 -9.80
C ALA A 833 21.73 -3.30 -8.43
N GLU A 834 21.60 -2.03 -8.06
CA GLU A 834 20.79 -1.61 -6.93
C GLU A 834 19.30 -1.83 -7.24
N GLY A 835 18.57 -2.35 -6.25
CA GLY A 835 17.13 -2.56 -6.34
C GLY A 835 16.74 -3.69 -7.29
N SER A 836 15.50 -4.07 -7.25
CA SER A 836 14.94 -5.17 -8.03
C SER A 836 13.89 -4.64 -9.02
N SER A 837 14.07 -4.88 -10.30
CA SER A 837 13.12 -4.50 -11.34
C SER A 837 13.08 -5.51 -12.47
N GLU A 838 11.89 -6.05 -12.75
CA GLU A 838 11.70 -7.19 -13.67
C GLU A 838 12.23 -6.97 -15.11
N PRO A 839 12.14 -5.77 -15.73
CA PRO A 839 12.56 -5.61 -17.11
C PRO A 839 14.07 -5.81 -17.37
N PHE A 840 14.88 -5.90 -16.32
CA PHE A 840 16.34 -6.04 -16.42
C PHE A 840 16.87 -7.44 -16.06
N MET A 841 15.99 -8.41 -15.73
CA MET A 841 16.42 -9.74 -15.24
C MET A 841 17.21 -10.58 -16.25
N ASP A 842 17.01 -10.40 -17.53
CA ASP A 842 17.82 -11.08 -18.56
C ASP A 842 19.17 -10.39 -18.82
N SER A 843 19.32 -9.15 -18.38
CA SER A 843 20.52 -8.34 -18.56
C SER A 843 21.41 -8.35 -17.32
N LEU A 844 20.84 -8.55 -16.14
CA LEU A 844 21.53 -8.62 -14.84
C LEU A 844 21.47 -10.04 -14.27
N ASP A 845 22.46 -10.41 -13.45
CA ASP A 845 22.51 -11.70 -12.75
C ASP A 845 21.82 -11.64 -11.40
N ALA A 846 21.93 -10.49 -10.72
CA ALA A 846 21.38 -10.32 -9.38
C ALA A 846 20.98 -8.89 -9.09
N PHE A 847 20.11 -8.75 -8.09
CA PHE A 847 19.63 -7.50 -7.56
C PHE A 847 19.94 -7.37 -6.07
N LEU A 848 20.42 -6.20 -5.66
CA LEU A 848 20.56 -5.83 -4.25
C LEU A 848 19.17 -5.59 -3.66
N ALA A 849 18.78 -6.40 -2.69
CA ALA A 849 17.51 -6.22 -1.97
C ALA A 849 17.60 -5.10 -0.93
N TRP A 850 17.85 -3.87 -1.40
CA TRP A 850 17.98 -2.66 -0.60
C TRP A 850 16.62 -2.17 -0.14
N ASN A 851 16.11 -2.68 0.98
CA ASN A 851 14.77 -2.37 1.46
C ASN A 851 14.78 -1.89 2.92
N GLU A 852 13.98 -0.86 3.22
CA GLU A 852 13.58 -0.55 4.57
C GLU A 852 12.53 -1.56 5.02
N ARG A 853 12.94 -2.52 5.83
CA ARG A 853 12.15 -3.64 6.32
C ARG A 853 10.79 -3.23 6.85
N ALA A 854 9.73 -3.86 6.33
CA ALA A 854 8.40 -3.81 6.88
C ALA A 854 7.96 -5.21 7.30
N PRO A 855 7.24 -5.34 8.40
CA PRO A 855 6.76 -6.64 8.88
C PRO A 855 5.77 -7.31 7.92
N ASN A 856 5.11 -6.51 7.10
CA ASN A 856 4.13 -6.93 6.10
C ASN A 856 4.69 -7.02 4.66
N ASP A 857 6.01 -6.97 4.48
CA ASP A 857 6.65 -7.30 3.20
C ASP A 857 6.36 -8.76 2.86
N VAL A 858 6.10 -9.02 1.58
CA VAL A 858 5.92 -10.37 1.02
C VAL A 858 6.87 -10.58 -0.16
N PRO A 859 7.36 -11.82 -0.37
CA PRO A 859 8.31 -12.12 -1.42
C PRO A 859 7.62 -12.24 -2.79
N LEU A 860 7.02 -11.15 -3.28
CA LEU A 860 6.30 -11.17 -4.55
C LEU A 860 7.24 -11.46 -5.73
N LEU A 861 8.41 -10.81 -5.78
CA LEU A 861 9.41 -11.10 -6.81
C LEU A 861 9.94 -12.55 -6.73
N PRO A 862 10.34 -13.09 -5.58
CA PRO A 862 10.65 -14.51 -5.44
C PRO A 862 9.50 -15.44 -5.82
N ALA A 863 8.25 -15.12 -5.47
CA ALA A 863 7.08 -15.90 -5.86
C ALA A 863 6.90 -15.97 -7.38
N VAL A 864 7.22 -14.89 -8.09
CA VAL A 864 7.13 -14.79 -9.55
C VAL A 864 8.39 -15.31 -10.23
N TYR A 865 9.60 -14.98 -9.74
CA TYR A 865 10.86 -15.12 -10.48
C TYR A 865 11.94 -15.95 -9.80
N SER A 866 11.62 -16.71 -8.75
CA SER A 866 12.58 -17.67 -8.19
C SER A 866 13.18 -18.57 -9.27
N GLY A 867 14.49 -18.84 -9.17
CA GLY A 867 15.26 -19.57 -10.15
C GLY A 867 15.56 -18.81 -11.46
N ARG A 868 15.22 -17.52 -11.57
CA ARG A 868 15.45 -16.68 -12.76
C ARG A 868 16.43 -15.54 -12.51
N THR A 869 16.60 -15.12 -11.28
CA THR A 869 17.55 -14.12 -10.82
C THR A 869 17.99 -14.41 -9.40
N VAL A 870 19.07 -13.80 -8.95
CA VAL A 870 19.53 -13.87 -7.56
C VAL A 870 19.17 -12.58 -6.84
N TYR A 871 18.64 -12.69 -5.64
CA TYR A 871 18.50 -11.58 -4.71
C TYR A 871 19.60 -11.67 -3.68
N PHE A 872 20.27 -10.57 -3.41
CA PHE A 872 21.37 -10.57 -2.45
C PHE A 872 21.24 -9.39 -1.50
N SER A 873 21.69 -9.62 -0.27
CA SER A 873 21.86 -8.62 0.77
C SER A 873 20.57 -7.96 1.26
N SER A 874 20.38 -8.00 2.54
CA SER A 874 19.38 -7.26 3.27
C SER A 874 20.08 -6.44 4.35
N PRO A 875 20.14 -5.11 4.22
CA PRO A 875 20.89 -4.28 5.15
C PRO A 875 20.35 -4.43 6.57
N GLN A 876 21.27 -4.44 7.54
CA GLN A 876 20.95 -4.63 8.95
C GLN A 876 21.34 -3.40 9.75
N ASP A 877 20.48 -2.99 10.68
CA ASP A 877 20.81 -1.93 11.63
C ASP A 877 21.54 -2.52 12.86
N ARG A 878 22.63 -1.88 13.27
CA ARG A 878 23.40 -2.31 14.45
C ARG A 878 22.60 -2.26 15.76
N ARG A 879 21.54 -1.45 15.80
CA ARG A 879 20.64 -1.28 16.95
C ARG A 879 19.63 -2.41 17.10
N ASP A 880 19.47 -3.28 16.10
CA ASP A 880 18.56 -4.42 16.18
C ASP A 880 19.00 -5.36 17.32
N SER A 881 18.04 -5.84 18.11
CA SER A 881 18.27 -6.93 19.05
C SER A 881 18.70 -8.21 18.32
N LEU A 882 19.22 -9.19 19.05
CA LEU A 882 19.54 -10.49 18.47
C LEU A 882 18.29 -11.14 17.82
N ASP A 883 17.15 -11.10 18.49
CA ASP A 883 15.89 -11.66 17.99
C ASP A 883 15.44 -10.95 16.70
N ALA A 884 15.50 -9.62 16.66
CA ALA A 884 15.16 -8.84 15.47
C ALA A 884 16.12 -9.16 14.30
N PHE A 885 17.42 -9.29 14.60
CA PHE A 885 18.42 -9.71 13.62
C PHE A 885 18.10 -11.12 13.06
N CYS A 886 17.89 -12.10 13.93
CA CYS A 886 17.61 -13.48 13.55
C CYS A 886 16.30 -13.58 12.75
N ALA A 887 15.25 -12.83 13.15
CA ALA A 887 13.97 -12.83 12.48
C ALA A 887 14.08 -12.33 11.03
N VAL A 888 14.84 -11.25 10.79
CA VAL A 888 15.06 -10.71 9.43
C VAL A 888 15.94 -11.64 8.60
N GLN A 889 17.06 -12.12 9.14
CA GLN A 889 17.95 -13.01 8.39
C GLN A 889 17.30 -14.36 8.07
N GLY A 890 16.51 -14.90 9.01
CA GLY A 890 15.73 -16.12 8.79
C GLY A 890 14.67 -15.95 7.71
N ARG A 891 13.98 -14.81 7.70
CA ARG A 891 13.02 -14.45 6.65
C ARG A 891 13.70 -14.38 5.27
N ASP A 892 14.80 -13.64 5.18
CA ASP A 892 15.49 -13.41 3.93
C ASP A 892 16.09 -14.71 3.36
N PHE A 893 16.59 -15.60 4.23
CA PHE A 893 16.99 -16.96 3.86
C PHE A 893 15.80 -17.75 3.28
N LEU A 894 14.64 -17.76 3.95
CA LEU A 894 13.46 -18.47 3.49
C LEU A 894 12.95 -17.97 2.12
N TRP A 895 13.22 -16.70 1.79
CA TRP A 895 12.88 -16.10 0.50
C TRP A 895 13.97 -16.30 -0.58
N GLY A 896 15.04 -17.06 -0.26
CA GLY A 896 16.10 -17.42 -1.19
C GLY A 896 17.19 -16.33 -1.36
N CYS A 897 17.22 -15.31 -0.51
CA CYS A 897 18.21 -14.24 -0.55
C CYS A 897 19.59 -14.74 -0.15
N GLN A 898 20.64 -14.23 -0.81
CA GLN A 898 22.01 -14.30 -0.31
C GLN A 898 22.18 -13.31 0.84
N LEU A 899 22.61 -13.78 2.00
CA LEU A 899 22.65 -13.00 3.22
C LEU A 899 23.84 -12.03 3.26
N GLY A 900 23.86 -11.14 4.24
CA GLY A 900 24.96 -10.24 4.51
C GLY A 900 24.72 -8.80 4.10
N TRP A 901 25.75 -8.16 3.55
CA TRP A 901 25.81 -6.73 3.26
C TRP A 901 25.73 -5.89 4.53
N TYR A 902 26.40 -6.39 5.59
CA TYR A 902 26.40 -5.70 6.87
C TYR A 902 27.31 -4.49 6.82
N TRP A 903 26.78 -3.36 7.24
CA TRP A 903 27.55 -2.12 7.31
C TRP A 903 28.66 -2.21 8.34
N GLY A 904 29.89 -1.87 7.95
CA GLY A 904 31.07 -1.99 8.76
C GLY A 904 31.39 -3.46 9.04
N SER A 905 31.57 -4.23 7.97
CA SER A 905 31.79 -5.67 8.00
C SER A 905 32.97 -6.12 8.87
N ASP A 906 33.97 -5.26 9.04
CA ASP A 906 35.14 -5.47 9.92
C ASP A 906 34.75 -5.55 11.40
N HIS A 907 33.71 -4.84 11.83
CA HIS A 907 33.19 -4.87 13.20
C HIS A 907 32.12 -5.97 13.39
N PHE A 908 31.50 -6.47 12.34
CA PHE A 908 30.53 -7.55 12.46
C PHE A 908 31.19 -8.83 13.00
N PHE A 909 32.42 -9.11 12.61
CA PHE A 909 33.17 -10.30 13.03
C PHE A 909 33.89 -10.17 14.39
N ASP A 910 33.54 -9.21 15.22
CA ASP A 910 34.01 -9.10 16.58
C ASP A 910 33.33 -10.13 17.50
N SER A 911 34.04 -10.52 18.60
CA SER A 911 33.54 -11.50 19.59
C SER A 911 32.19 -11.14 20.21
N ARG A 912 31.80 -9.87 20.17
CA ARG A 912 30.51 -9.39 20.66
C ARG A 912 29.32 -9.89 19.81
N ASN A 913 29.55 -10.33 18.60
CA ASN A 913 28.55 -10.79 17.64
C ASN A 913 28.53 -12.30 17.44
N THR A 914 29.14 -13.08 18.33
CA THR A 914 29.30 -14.54 18.20
C THR A 914 27.98 -15.23 17.87
N ASP A 915 26.88 -14.89 18.55
CA ASP A 915 25.56 -15.51 18.31
C ASP A 915 25.00 -15.14 16.92
N ARG A 916 25.16 -13.89 16.49
CA ARG A 916 24.76 -13.44 15.14
C ARG A 916 25.57 -14.13 14.06
N ILE A 917 26.90 -14.24 14.26
CA ILE A 917 27.81 -14.93 13.34
C ILE A 917 27.43 -16.40 13.24
N SER A 918 27.21 -17.08 14.35
CA SER A 918 26.83 -18.49 14.42
C SER A 918 25.50 -18.73 13.68
N PHE A 919 24.49 -17.90 13.92
CA PHE A 919 23.18 -18.02 13.27
C PHE A 919 23.29 -17.84 11.74
N VAL A 920 23.97 -16.78 11.28
CA VAL A 920 24.13 -16.51 9.85
C VAL A 920 24.99 -17.58 9.17
N THR A 921 26.05 -18.06 9.84
CA THR A 921 26.89 -19.14 9.32
C THR A 921 26.07 -20.40 9.06
N ALA A 922 25.19 -20.77 9.98
CA ALA A 922 24.30 -21.91 9.82
C ALA A 922 23.37 -21.73 8.58
N LEU A 923 22.73 -20.57 8.44
CA LEU A 923 21.88 -20.28 7.29
C LEU A 923 22.66 -20.28 5.96
N CYS A 924 23.89 -19.72 5.94
CA CYS A 924 24.72 -19.70 4.74
C CYS A 924 25.15 -21.12 4.33
N ARG A 925 25.52 -21.97 5.27
CA ARG A 925 25.85 -23.40 5.00
C ARG A 925 24.65 -24.14 4.42
N GLU A 926 23.47 -23.99 5.00
CA GLU A 926 22.25 -24.61 4.48
C GLU A 926 21.89 -24.08 3.08
N ARG A 927 22.03 -22.78 2.85
CA ARG A 927 21.77 -22.20 1.53
C ARG A 927 22.70 -22.76 0.46
N ILE A 928 24.00 -22.90 0.76
CA ILE A 928 25.00 -23.48 -0.16
C ILE A 928 24.68 -24.94 -0.42
N ALA A 929 24.39 -25.72 0.63
CA ALA A 929 24.08 -27.14 0.52
C ALA A 929 22.76 -27.39 -0.23
N ARG A 930 21.81 -26.43 -0.22
CA ARG A 930 20.49 -26.53 -0.86
C ARG A 930 20.33 -25.57 -2.05
N LYS A 931 21.41 -25.16 -2.70
CA LYS A 931 21.37 -24.20 -3.82
C LYS A 931 20.52 -24.65 -4.99
N ASP A 932 20.35 -25.97 -5.21
CA ASP A 932 19.45 -26.50 -6.26
C ASP A 932 17.99 -26.11 -6.04
N PHE A 933 17.61 -25.82 -4.80
CA PHE A 933 16.30 -25.30 -4.43
C PHE A 933 16.35 -23.77 -4.27
N LEU A 934 17.19 -23.23 -3.38
CA LEU A 934 17.16 -21.84 -2.93
C LEU A 934 17.78 -20.84 -3.91
N VAL A 935 18.54 -21.30 -4.91
CA VAL A 935 19.10 -20.46 -5.98
C VAL A 935 18.48 -20.78 -7.33
N TYR A 936 18.44 -22.06 -7.67
CA TYR A 936 18.04 -22.53 -9.00
C TYR A 936 16.61 -23.04 -9.07
N GLY A 937 15.96 -23.26 -7.94
CA GLY A 937 14.63 -23.82 -7.83
C GLY A 937 13.51 -22.78 -7.80
N GLU A 938 12.30 -23.26 -7.55
CA GLU A 938 11.08 -22.44 -7.48
C GLU A 938 10.53 -22.38 -6.07
N LEU A 939 10.27 -21.18 -5.57
CA LEU A 939 9.53 -20.95 -4.34
C LEU A 939 8.04 -21.25 -4.59
N LEU A 940 7.50 -22.26 -3.86
CA LEU A 940 6.13 -22.70 -4.02
C LEU A 940 5.17 -22.08 -3.04
N GLY A 941 5.63 -21.64 -1.88
CA GLY A 941 4.81 -21.00 -0.87
C GLY A 941 5.39 -21.03 0.53
N GLU A 942 4.66 -20.43 1.46
CA GLU A 942 4.98 -20.52 2.89
C GLU A 942 4.26 -21.72 3.51
N VAL A 943 4.85 -22.37 4.51
CA VAL A 943 4.20 -23.42 5.30
C VAL A 943 3.33 -22.79 6.39
N SER A 944 2.21 -23.43 6.70
CA SER A 944 1.41 -23.08 7.87
C SER A 944 1.97 -23.80 9.09
N VAL A 945 2.54 -23.06 10.04
CA VAL A 945 2.92 -23.58 11.35
C VAL A 945 1.71 -23.46 12.27
N THR A 946 1.13 -24.60 12.64
CA THR A 946 -0.16 -24.67 13.35
C THR A 946 -0.02 -24.69 14.86
N SER A 947 1.13 -25.12 15.37
CA SER A 947 1.45 -25.07 16.82
C SER A 947 2.96 -25.02 17.09
N GLY A 948 3.35 -24.63 18.29
CA GLY A 948 4.74 -24.64 18.77
C GLY A 948 5.59 -23.43 18.35
N ALA A 949 5.02 -22.46 17.63
CA ALA A 949 5.70 -21.23 17.23
C ALA A 949 5.10 -19.99 17.92
N PRO A 950 5.46 -19.69 19.17
CA PRO A 950 4.94 -18.51 19.86
C PRO A 950 5.29 -17.23 19.10
N GLN A 951 4.43 -16.22 19.23
CA GLN A 951 4.68 -14.89 18.68
C GLN A 951 5.76 -14.17 19.48
N MET A 952 6.66 -13.52 18.77
CA MET A 952 7.74 -12.69 19.34
C MET A 952 7.41 -11.22 19.07
N ASP A 953 7.48 -10.38 20.09
CA ASP A 953 7.38 -8.92 19.97
C ASP A 953 8.75 -8.36 19.55
N LEU A 954 8.84 -7.79 18.35
CA LEU A 954 10.08 -7.33 17.76
C LEU A 954 10.06 -5.82 17.54
N ALA A 955 11.25 -5.21 17.65
CA ALA A 955 11.51 -3.82 17.31
C ALA A 955 12.53 -3.78 16.16
N LEU A 956 12.07 -3.50 14.93
CA LEU A 956 12.92 -3.40 13.74
C LEU A 956 13.36 -1.95 13.55
N ASN A 957 14.66 -1.70 13.57
CA ASN A 957 15.21 -0.37 13.33
C ASN A 957 15.32 -0.12 11.82
N ARG A 958 14.75 0.98 11.34
CA ARG A 958 14.89 1.42 9.96
C ARG A 958 16.18 2.20 9.77
N ILE A 959 16.93 1.88 8.72
CA ILE A 959 18.25 2.46 8.46
C ILE A 959 18.15 3.90 7.98
N ARG A 960 17.28 4.17 6.97
CA ARG A 960 17.14 5.50 6.37
C ARG A 960 16.41 6.49 7.28
N THR A 961 15.27 6.09 7.83
CA THR A 961 14.41 6.99 8.60
C THR A 961 14.74 7.03 10.09
N LYS A 962 15.60 6.11 10.58
CA LYS A 962 15.92 5.92 12.01
C LYS A 962 14.71 5.63 12.89
N ASN A 963 13.55 5.37 12.33
CA ASN A 963 12.33 5.00 13.04
C ASN A 963 12.40 3.52 13.47
N VAL A 964 11.66 3.20 14.51
CA VAL A 964 11.48 1.83 15.00
C VAL A 964 10.10 1.33 14.62
N VAL A 965 10.03 0.20 13.93
CA VAL A 965 8.78 -0.49 13.63
C VAL A 965 8.59 -1.63 14.61
N ARG A 966 7.56 -1.58 15.42
CA ARG A 966 7.17 -2.67 16.31
C ARG A 966 6.27 -3.64 15.56
N CYS A 967 6.56 -4.93 15.68
CA CYS A 967 5.76 -5.97 15.03
C CYS A 967 5.76 -7.26 15.86
N ARG A 968 4.84 -8.15 15.56
CA ARG A 968 4.80 -9.52 16.07
C ARG A 968 5.10 -10.48 14.93
N MET A 969 5.95 -11.43 15.18
CA MET A 969 6.30 -12.48 14.20
C MET A 969 6.37 -13.84 14.92
N PRO A 970 5.94 -14.94 14.27
CA PRO A 970 6.09 -16.26 14.84
C PRO A 970 7.58 -16.62 14.95
N SER A 971 7.94 -17.29 16.04
CA SER A 971 9.32 -17.73 16.31
C SER A 971 9.84 -18.79 15.32
N VAL A 972 8.95 -19.50 14.63
CA VAL A 972 9.27 -20.44 13.55
C VAL A 972 8.47 -20.10 12.32
N ARG A 973 9.15 -19.97 11.19
CA ARG A 973 8.55 -19.77 9.86
C ARG A 973 9.12 -20.80 8.91
N GLY A 974 8.43 -21.02 7.78
CA GLY A 974 8.96 -21.92 6.77
C GLY A 974 8.41 -21.67 5.38
N THR A 975 9.10 -22.23 4.39
CA THR A 975 8.75 -22.16 2.97
C THR A 975 8.93 -23.53 2.32
N VAL A 976 8.24 -23.73 1.20
CA VAL A 976 8.38 -24.92 0.36
C VAL A 976 8.98 -24.51 -0.97
N TRP A 977 9.99 -25.27 -1.40
CA TRP A 977 10.72 -25.08 -2.65
C TRP A 977 10.67 -26.35 -3.50
N LYS A 978 10.73 -26.16 -4.80
CA LYS A 978 10.92 -27.22 -5.80
C LYS A 978 12.30 -27.07 -6.42
N ASP A 979 13.02 -28.16 -6.62
CA ASP A 979 14.35 -28.13 -7.24
C ASP A 979 14.33 -27.66 -8.72
N ALA A 980 15.49 -27.32 -9.25
CA ALA A 980 15.63 -26.87 -10.63
C ALA A 980 15.15 -27.88 -11.69
N GLN A 981 15.15 -29.18 -11.37
CA GLN A 981 14.67 -30.25 -12.23
C GLN A 981 13.17 -30.49 -12.09
N GLY A 982 12.52 -29.90 -11.08
CA GLY A 982 11.10 -30.10 -10.80
C GLY A 982 10.76 -31.46 -10.18
N LYS A 983 11.76 -32.19 -9.67
CA LYS A 983 11.62 -33.56 -9.19
C LYS A 983 11.46 -33.69 -7.68
N ASN A 984 12.09 -32.79 -6.93
CA ASN A 984 12.15 -32.88 -5.49
C ASN A 984 11.56 -31.63 -4.83
N LEU A 985 11.01 -31.80 -3.65
CA LEU A 985 10.49 -30.73 -2.81
C LEU A 985 11.35 -30.61 -1.55
N LEU A 986 11.56 -29.38 -1.09
CA LEU A 986 12.26 -29.03 0.13
C LEU A 986 11.37 -28.14 0.98
N ALA A 987 11.03 -28.56 2.20
CA ALA A 987 10.45 -27.70 3.22
C ALA A 987 11.58 -27.16 4.09
N CYS A 988 11.75 -25.84 4.11
CA CYS A 988 12.70 -25.13 4.98
C CYS A 988 11.92 -24.54 6.15
N LEU A 989 12.34 -24.83 7.38
CA LEU A 989 11.82 -24.18 8.59
C LEU A 989 13.00 -23.50 9.31
N VAL A 990 12.78 -22.27 9.77
CA VAL A 990 13.78 -21.51 10.54
C VAL A 990 13.18 -21.12 11.88
N ASN A 991 13.84 -21.55 12.95
CA ASN A 991 13.58 -21.09 14.31
C ASN A 991 14.47 -19.86 14.59
N VAL A 992 13.86 -18.71 14.80
CA VAL A 992 14.54 -17.43 15.06
C VAL A 992 14.61 -17.08 16.54
N SER A 993 14.07 -17.94 17.42
CA SER A 993 14.16 -17.75 18.87
C SER A 993 15.41 -18.43 19.43
N SER A 994 15.84 -17.99 20.63
CA SER A 994 16.95 -18.58 21.38
C SER A 994 16.65 -19.94 22.01
N SER A 995 15.40 -20.42 21.93
CA SER A 995 14.96 -21.68 22.52
C SER A 995 14.64 -22.72 21.45
N GLU A 996 14.94 -23.97 21.75
CA GLU A 996 14.50 -25.10 20.91
C GLU A 996 12.96 -25.13 20.83
N ARG A 997 12.41 -25.48 19.64
CA ARG A 997 10.96 -25.51 19.38
C ARG A 997 10.57 -26.81 18.71
N THR A 998 9.54 -27.46 19.25
CA THR A 998 8.82 -28.53 18.58
C THR A 998 7.59 -27.92 17.90
N VAL A 999 7.46 -28.04 16.60
CA VAL A 999 6.37 -27.42 15.82
C VAL A 999 5.57 -28.44 15.06
N THR A 1000 4.27 -28.20 14.95
CA THR A 1000 3.41 -28.85 13.99
C THR A 1000 3.20 -27.93 12.80
N TRP A 1001 3.34 -28.42 11.59
CA TRP A 1001 3.19 -27.64 10.38
C TRP A 1001 2.55 -28.43 9.26
N ASN A 1002 1.97 -27.75 8.29
CA ASN A 1002 1.43 -28.34 7.08
C ASN A 1002 1.60 -27.42 5.86
N TRP A 1003 1.34 -27.95 4.68
CA TRP A 1003 1.34 -27.26 3.40
C TRP A 1003 0.07 -27.61 2.57
N ALA A 1004 -0.99 -28.04 3.25
CA ALA A 1004 -2.23 -28.51 2.60
C ALA A 1004 -2.84 -27.42 1.71
N HIS A 1005 -2.76 -26.14 2.14
CA HIS A 1005 -3.23 -25.00 1.36
C HIS A 1005 -2.51 -24.85 0.01
N LEU A 1006 -1.24 -25.27 -0.10
CA LEU A 1006 -0.51 -25.26 -1.36
C LEU A 1006 -0.99 -26.35 -2.33
N ARG A 1007 -1.52 -27.48 -1.82
CA ARG A 1007 -2.09 -28.56 -2.64
C ARG A 1007 -3.43 -28.18 -3.28
N ASN A 1008 -4.19 -27.35 -2.61
CA ASN A 1008 -5.50 -26.88 -3.05
C ASN A 1008 -5.41 -25.60 -3.91
N SER A 1009 -4.21 -25.15 -4.24
CA SER A 1009 -4.01 -24.06 -5.16
C SER A 1009 -4.60 -24.42 -6.54
N PRO A 1010 -5.26 -23.50 -7.25
CA PRO A 1010 -5.65 -23.69 -8.64
C PRO A 1010 -4.44 -23.94 -9.58
N TYR A 1011 -3.25 -23.80 -9.06
CA TYR A 1011 -1.96 -24.19 -9.67
C TYR A 1011 -1.43 -25.45 -8.99
N PRO A 1012 -2.01 -26.64 -9.27
CA PRO A 1012 -1.65 -27.87 -8.59
C PRO A 1012 -0.20 -28.23 -8.90
N PHE A 1013 0.49 -28.72 -7.88
CA PHE A 1013 1.79 -29.35 -8.08
C PHE A 1013 1.65 -30.53 -9.04
N PRO A 1014 2.45 -30.66 -10.08
CA PRO A 1014 2.64 -31.97 -10.68
C PRO A 1014 3.26 -32.87 -9.59
N MET A 1015 2.52 -33.88 -9.16
CA MET A 1015 3.01 -34.94 -8.25
C MET A 1015 4.05 -35.76 -8.95
#